data_6c269b326d16109964c13cd09e8162f6
#
_entry.id   6c269b326d16109964c13cd09e8162f6
#
_cell.length_a   1.000
_cell.length_b   1.000
_cell.length_c   1.000
_cell.angle_alpha   90.00
_cell.angle_beta   90.00
_cell.angle_gamma   90.00
#
_symmetry.space_group_name_H-M   'P 1'
#
loop_
_entity.id
_entity.type
_entity.pdbx_description
1 polymer ?
#
loop_
_entity_poly.entity_id
_entity_poly.type
_entity_poly.pdbx_seq_one_letter_code
_entity_poly.pdbx_strand_id
1 'polypeptide(L)'
;MYCVNIYKMKNKHVLLTILLSFFSLAMMAQTFTLQGRVTDSSNNPVELATVAVAKQGRVTMTNLKGEYSIQLHSADSVVVRFSMVGYKTKTRVLRRPKGRQTLIVQLFDDNQIGEVTVVGQKRQTGTTEQLDVKNAQNTPSATGNAVEELIQQQAGVSTHSELSSQYNVRGGSFDENSVYINGVEIYRPFLVRSGQQEGLSIINPDMVKGIGFSTGGFEAKYGDKMSSALDITYKQPKKFEAKVSGSMLGASAYVGFSTKKFSWSNGLRYKTNRYLLGSLDTKGEYKPNFLDYQTYLTYKPNKRWTVEFMGDISDNHYNFTPSDRETNFGTMENVKSFKVYFDGKEKDLFRTYFGTFTITRHFTDKTSLSFIGSAYSTNEQEKYDIQGQYWLTQTETSENLGVGTYMEHARNYLKANVKSLKLAFAHKAKRHDILAGLTYKIEHVDEYSREYEMRDSSGYNIPHTGEDLKMVYSLRAHNKLDANRLEAYIQDTYKFMSSGQHTFFTLNYGVRFSHWNFNRETIFSPRVSLSIVPPFNNNVTFRFATGLYYQAPFFKELRDTTTVEGTTYASLNRKIKSQRSIHFIAAYDYKFKLNDRPYKFTAEAYYKALADIVPYSVNNVKVVYDASQQCSGHSMGVDLKLYGEFVPGTDSWVSLSLMDTKINLNGVSIPMPTDQRYALNLYFTDYFPGTDKWRMSLKLAFADGLPFGPPHKELSSMQFRAPAYKRADIGMSYRLFDREKSEKKKSVFKNVWLGIDCLNLFGINNVNSYYWITDVTNQQYAVPNYLTGRQINARLSVEF
;
A
#
# COMPACT_ATOMS: atom_id res chain seq x y z
N MET A 1 -26.93 90.45 11.41
CA MET A 1 -25.97 89.70 12.35
C MET A 1 -26.07 88.18 12.16
N TYR A 2 -26.75 87.67 11.16
CA TYR A 2 -26.88 86.18 10.88
C TYR A 2 -25.99 85.68 9.72
N CYS A 3 -25.38 86.51 8.90
CA CYS A 3 -24.59 86.09 7.76
C CYS A 3 -23.10 85.82 8.07
N VAL A 4 -22.55 86.33 9.17
CA VAL A 4 -21.13 86.17 9.50
C VAL A 4 -20.80 84.82 10.21
N ASN A 5 -21.80 84.20 10.88
CA ASN A 5 -21.60 82.95 11.57
C ASN A 5 -21.62 81.70 10.68
N ILE A 6 -22.25 81.77 9.49
CA ILE A 6 -22.28 80.66 8.53
C ILE A 6 -20.93 80.47 7.79
N TYR A 7 -20.22 81.55 7.57
CA TYR A 7 -18.95 81.51 6.88
C TYR A 7 -17.78 80.97 7.77
N LYS A 8 -17.89 81.21 9.10
CA LYS A 8 -16.90 80.66 10.06
C LYS A 8 -17.11 79.17 10.34
N MET A 9 -18.35 78.69 10.22
CA MET A 9 -18.59 77.26 10.40
C MET A 9 -18.23 76.43 9.16
N LYS A 10 -18.41 76.89 7.94
CA LYS A 10 -17.99 76.22 6.69
C LYS A 10 -16.45 76.05 6.62
N ASN A 11 -15.70 77.04 7.05
CA ASN A 11 -14.24 76.92 7.01
C ASN A 11 -13.65 75.98 8.06
N LYS A 12 -14.32 75.77 9.22
CA LYS A 12 -13.91 74.80 10.23
C LYS A 12 -14.15 73.35 9.73
N HIS A 13 -15.21 73.08 9.04
CA HIS A 13 -15.50 71.76 8.48
C HIS A 13 -14.59 71.47 7.31
N VAL A 14 -14.24 72.43 6.47
CA VAL A 14 -13.31 72.27 5.36
C VAL A 14 -11.92 72.06 5.89
N LEU A 15 -11.48 72.78 6.94
CA LEU A 15 -10.20 72.59 7.56
C LEU A 15 -10.11 71.21 8.29
N LEU A 16 -11.16 70.74 8.92
CA LEU A 16 -11.24 69.47 9.55
C LEU A 16 -11.25 68.31 8.53
N THR A 17 -11.91 68.52 7.35
CA THR A 17 -11.93 67.53 6.29
C THR A 17 -10.56 67.48 5.58
N ILE A 18 -9.88 68.57 5.40
CA ILE A 18 -8.49 68.62 4.89
C ILE A 18 -7.54 67.99 5.90
N LEU A 19 -7.69 68.24 7.21
CA LEU A 19 -6.85 67.60 8.26
C LEU A 19 -7.11 66.08 8.31
N LEU A 20 -8.34 65.61 8.19
CA LEU A 20 -8.70 64.19 8.12
C LEU A 20 -8.21 63.54 6.85
N SER A 21 -8.22 64.21 5.70
CA SER A 21 -7.64 63.71 4.46
C SER A 21 -6.09 63.66 4.49
N PHE A 22 -5.43 64.57 5.16
CA PHE A 22 -3.98 64.47 5.41
C PHE A 22 -3.64 63.34 6.39
N PHE A 23 -4.51 63.05 7.39
CA PHE A 23 -4.32 61.90 8.28
C PHE A 23 -4.57 60.56 7.60
N SER A 24 -5.45 60.50 6.61
CA SER A 24 -5.68 59.29 5.81
C SER A 24 -4.56 58.99 4.80
N LEU A 25 -3.82 60.02 4.35
CA LEU A 25 -2.63 59.87 3.48
C LEU A 25 -1.40 59.42 4.26
N ALA A 26 -1.36 59.57 5.59
CA ALA A 26 -0.25 59.14 6.43
C ALA A 26 -0.34 57.67 6.85
N MET A 27 -1.46 56.99 6.56
CA MET A 27 -1.65 55.53 6.78
C MET A 27 -1.32 54.65 5.57
N MET A 28 -0.49 55.08 4.63
CA MET A 28 0.11 54.14 3.68
C MET A 28 1.02 53.18 4.43
N ALA A 29 0.58 51.95 4.57
CA ALA A 29 1.35 50.89 5.18
C ALA A 29 2.71 50.79 4.46
N GLN A 30 3.79 51.25 5.13
CA GLN A 30 5.14 51.19 4.59
C GLN A 30 5.47 49.73 4.27
N THR A 31 5.75 49.42 3.01
CA THR A 31 6.22 48.11 2.60
C THR A 31 7.75 48.06 2.72
N PHE A 32 8.25 46.85 3.05
CA PHE A 32 9.67 46.56 3.05
C PHE A 32 9.91 45.23 2.32
N THR A 33 11.11 45.07 1.78
CA THR A 33 11.52 43.81 1.13
C THR A 33 12.43 43.05 2.09
N LEU A 34 11.99 41.84 2.49
CA LEU A 34 12.83 40.91 3.18
C LEU A 34 13.47 39.93 2.21
N GLN A 35 14.78 39.88 2.18
CA GLN A 35 15.57 38.99 1.34
C GLN A 35 16.62 38.28 2.16
N GLY A 36 17.17 37.19 1.65
CA GLY A 36 18.26 36.52 2.35
C GLY A 36 18.50 35.12 1.82
N ARG A 37 19.16 34.31 2.63
CA ARG A 37 19.53 32.94 2.28
C ARG A 37 19.25 32.00 3.44
N VAL A 38 18.76 30.81 3.12
CA VAL A 38 18.57 29.72 4.07
C VAL A 38 19.63 28.65 3.78
N THR A 39 20.35 28.23 4.81
CA THR A 39 21.39 27.19 4.73
C THR A 39 21.15 26.09 5.75
N ASP A 40 21.76 24.92 5.56
CA ASP A 40 21.82 23.83 6.53
C ASP A 40 22.96 24.04 7.55
N SER A 41 23.14 23.10 8.48
CA SER A 41 24.22 23.10 9.48
C SER A 41 25.64 23.04 8.86
N SER A 42 25.76 22.59 7.62
CA SER A 42 27.01 22.51 6.83
C SER A 42 27.19 23.66 5.85
N ASN A 43 26.35 24.71 5.97
CA ASN A 43 26.35 25.89 5.09
C ASN A 43 25.95 25.63 3.64
N ASN A 44 25.37 24.47 3.32
CA ASN A 44 24.79 24.22 2.01
C ASN A 44 23.46 24.97 1.86
N PRO A 45 23.08 25.42 0.67
CA PRO A 45 21.80 26.07 0.44
C PRO A 45 20.65 25.08 0.67
N VAL A 46 19.63 25.51 1.41
CA VAL A 46 18.38 24.76 1.56
C VAL A 46 17.40 25.28 0.53
N GLU A 47 17.18 24.51 -0.52
CA GLU A 47 16.20 24.82 -1.57
C GLU A 47 14.77 24.50 -1.10
N LEU A 48 13.76 25.22 -1.66
CA LEU A 48 12.34 25.01 -1.35
C LEU A 48 11.97 25.20 0.13
N ALA A 49 12.86 25.80 0.94
CA ALA A 49 12.49 26.17 2.29
C ALA A 49 11.38 27.25 2.26
N THR A 50 10.32 26.99 3.01
CA THR A 50 9.19 27.90 3.10
C THR A 50 9.53 29.05 4.05
N VAL A 51 9.37 30.29 3.57
CA VAL A 51 9.50 31.53 4.33
C VAL A 51 8.11 32.14 4.44
N ALA A 52 7.50 32.06 5.61
CA ALA A 52 6.11 32.45 5.83
C ALA A 52 5.98 33.57 6.87
N VAL A 53 5.09 34.50 6.60
CA VAL A 53 4.65 35.55 7.54
C VAL A 53 3.15 35.40 7.76
N ALA A 54 2.77 34.59 8.74
CA ALA A 54 1.39 34.15 8.94
C ALA A 54 0.40 35.32 9.13
N LYS A 55 0.78 36.34 9.94
CA LYS A 55 -0.07 37.50 10.18
C LYS A 55 -0.37 38.35 8.92
N GLN A 56 0.40 38.22 7.87
CA GLN A 56 0.23 38.96 6.61
C GLN A 56 -0.23 38.05 5.46
N GLY A 57 -0.40 36.72 5.70
CA GLY A 57 -0.77 35.76 4.68
C GLY A 57 0.26 35.64 3.53
N ARG A 58 1.51 36.08 3.76
CA ARG A 58 2.55 36.08 2.73
C ARG A 58 3.49 34.91 2.90
N VAL A 59 3.75 34.21 1.81
CA VAL A 59 4.66 33.06 1.77
C VAL A 59 5.52 33.16 0.51
N THR A 60 6.80 32.80 0.64
CA THR A 60 7.71 32.58 -0.48
C THR A 60 8.56 31.32 -0.21
N MET A 61 9.32 30.86 -1.17
CA MET A 61 10.25 29.74 -1.01
C MET A 61 11.64 30.15 -1.47
N THR A 62 12.64 29.44 -0.94
CA THR A 62 14.02 29.59 -1.35
C THR A 62 14.26 28.94 -2.73
N ASN A 63 15.12 29.60 -3.53
CA ASN A 63 15.59 29.09 -4.80
C ASN A 63 16.68 28.01 -4.61
N LEU A 64 17.24 27.50 -5.73
CA LEU A 64 18.30 26.48 -5.74
C LEU A 64 19.60 26.92 -5.03
N LYS A 65 19.79 28.23 -4.83
CA LYS A 65 20.91 28.79 -4.05
C LYS A 65 20.54 29.02 -2.59
N GLY A 66 19.33 28.64 -2.19
CA GLY A 66 18.76 28.89 -0.85
C GLY A 66 18.31 30.35 -0.66
N GLU A 67 18.29 31.21 -1.68
CA GLU A 67 17.95 32.61 -1.60
C GLU A 67 16.45 32.82 -1.67
N TYR A 68 15.94 33.83 -0.95
CA TYR A 68 14.53 34.20 -0.96
C TYR A 68 14.38 35.71 -0.98
N SER A 69 13.26 36.19 -1.50
CA SER A 69 12.82 37.58 -1.45
C SER A 69 11.29 37.64 -1.30
N ILE A 70 10.82 38.44 -0.37
CA ILE A 70 9.39 38.63 -0.10
C ILE A 70 9.10 40.09 0.26
N GLN A 71 8.04 40.65 -0.34
CA GLN A 71 7.57 41.99 -0.04
C GLN A 71 6.48 41.91 1.04
N LEU A 72 6.67 42.68 2.13
CA LEU A 72 5.87 42.64 3.35
C LEU A 72 5.48 44.04 3.77
N HIS A 73 4.40 44.14 4.55
CA HIS A 73 4.03 45.39 5.20
C HIS A 73 4.80 45.54 6.53
N SER A 74 5.28 46.77 6.78
CA SER A 74 5.96 47.10 8.04
C SER A 74 4.95 47.12 9.19
N ALA A 75 5.32 46.54 10.32
CA ALA A 75 4.56 46.53 11.56
C ALA A 75 5.54 46.64 12.74
N ASP A 76 5.07 46.91 13.95
CA ASP A 76 5.92 46.96 15.14
C ASP A 76 6.72 45.67 15.35
N SER A 77 6.14 44.55 14.98
CA SER A 77 6.85 43.27 14.91
C SER A 77 6.32 42.41 13.75
N VAL A 78 7.26 41.87 12.94
CA VAL A 78 6.97 40.94 11.86
C VAL A 78 7.61 39.58 12.20
N VAL A 79 6.80 38.58 12.40
CA VAL A 79 7.24 37.23 12.74
C VAL A 79 7.39 36.44 11.46
N VAL A 80 8.63 36.06 11.13
CA VAL A 80 8.98 35.27 9.95
C VAL A 80 9.33 33.86 10.36
N ARG A 81 8.67 32.89 9.78
CA ARG A 81 8.87 31.47 10.03
C ARG A 81 9.58 30.83 8.82
N PHE A 82 10.67 30.13 9.10
CA PHE A 82 11.45 29.37 8.12
C PHE A 82 11.25 27.88 8.43
N SER A 83 10.79 27.13 7.43
CA SER A 83 10.53 25.71 7.59
C SER A 83 10.88 24.94 6.32
N MET A 84 11.46 23.77 6.50
CA MET A 84 11.76 22.78 5.46
C MET A 84 11.64 21.39 6.05
N VAL A 85 11.17 20.45 5.24
CA VAL A 85 11.05 19.04 5.65
C VAL A 85 12.43 18.47 5.98
N GLY A 86 12.58 17.85 7.14
CA GLY A 86 13.86 17.34 7.64
C GLY A 86 14.67 18.34 8.45
N TYR A 87 14.17 19.57 8.63
CA TYR A 87 14.84 20.64 9.39
C TYR A 87 13.93 21.18 10.48
N LYS A 88 14.53 21.55 11.62
CA LYS A 88 13.83 22.28 12.69
C LYS A 88 13.33 23.61 12.19
N THR A 89 12.05 23.87 12.37
CA THR A 89 11.45 25.17 12.07
C THR A 89 12.11 26.27 12.87
N LYS A 90 12.52 27.35 12.23
CA LYS A 90 13.12 28.51 12.86
C LYS A 90 12.26 29.74 12.69
N THR A 91 12.02 30.45 13.77
CA THR A 91 11.26 31.71 13.75
C THR A 91 12.16 32.86 14.06
N ARG A 92 11.98 33.99 13.33
CA ARG A 92 12.68 35.27 13.56
C ARG A 92 11.67 36.38 13.69
N VAL A 93 11.91 37.30 14.60
CA VAL A 93 11.07 38.48 14.81
C VAL A 93 11.86 39.71 14.36
N LEU A 94 11.31 40.43 13.40
CA LEU A 94 11.83 41.69 12.90
C LEU A 94 11.03 42.82 13.59
N ARG A 95 11.73 43.74 14.24
CA ARG A 95 11.10 44.89 14.94
C ARG A 95 11.17 46.11 14.04
N ARG A 96 10.00 46.68 13.71
CA ARG A 96 9.83 47.87 12.87
C ARG A 96 10.69 47.84 11.57
N PRO A 97 10.64 46.80 10.76
CA PRO A 97 11.48 46.66 9.58
C PRO A 97 11.11 47.72 8.54
N LYS A 98 12.13 48.36 7.92
CA LYS A 98 11.98 49.37 6.88
C LYS A 98 12.95 49.10 5.75
N GLY A 99 12.58 49.51 4.50
CA GLY A 99 13.41 49.40 3.31
C GLY A 99 13.73 47.95 2.91
N ARG A 100 14.99 47.65 2.64
CA ARG A 100 15.46 46.33 2.26
C ARG A 100 16.19 45.69 3.48
N GLN A 101 15.65 44.58 3.95
CA GLN A 101 16.20 43.83 5.09
C GLN A 101 16.80 42.52 4.56
N THR A 102 18.01 42.18 4.98
CA THR A 102 18.68 40.93 4.64
C THR A 102 18.77 40.04 5.87
N LEU A 103 18.28 38.80 5.76
CA LEU A 103 18.27 37.84 6.87
C LEU A 103 18.77 36.49 6.39
N ILE A 104 19.94 36.09 6.86
CA ILE A 104 20.49 34.75 6.64
C ILE A 104 20.04 33.84 7.78
N VAL A 105 19.50 32.69 7.44
CA VAL A 105 18.94 31.72 8.42
C VAL A 105 19.56 30.36 8.17
N GLN A 106 20.16 29.81 9.21
CA GLN A 106 20.64 28.44 9.21
C GLN A 106 19.57 27.54 9.84
N LEU A 107 19.12 26.52 9.12
CA LEU A 107 18.25 25.44 9.61
C LEU A 107 19.14 24.28 10.06
N PHE A 108 18.76 23.65 11.15
CA PHE A 108 19.43 22.47 11.68
C PHE A 108 18.60 21.25 11.38
N ASP A 109 19.25 20.14 11.05
CA ASP A 109 18.58 18.87 10.81
C ASP A 109 17.71 18.51 12.03
N ASP A 110 16.48 18.13 11.77
CA ASP A 110 15.57 17.66 12.80
C ASP A 110 15.90 16.23 13.16
N ASN A 111 16.99 16.05 13.90
CA ASN A 111 17.40 14.75 14.43
C ASN A 111 16.60 14.30 15.65
N GLN A 112 15.65 15.10 16.12
CA GLN A 112 14.71 14.73 17.17
C GLN A 112 13.37 14.37 16.55
N ILE A 113 13.02 13.09 16.64
CA ILE A 113 11.67 12.57 16.50
C ILE A 113 10.86 13.13 17.69
N GLY A 114 10.36 14.33 17.55
CA GLY A 114 9.67 15.04 18.62
C GLY A 114 8.54 15.97 18.17
N GLU A 115 8.42 16.26 16.89
CA GLU A 115 7.23 16.92 16.34
C GLU A 115 6.70 16.09 15.18
N VAL A 116 5.44 15.71 15.29
CA VAL A 116 4.68 14.99 14.26
C VAL A 116 4.56 15.89 13.03
N THR A 117 5.55 15.84 12.15
CA THR A 117 5.37 16.36 10.81
C THR A 117 4.47 15.37 10.07
N VAL A 118 3.22 15.77 9.83
CA VAL A 118 2.21 15.01 9.13
C VAL A 118 2.78 14.61 7.76
N VAL A 119 3.17 13.35 7.61
CA VAL A 119 3.93 12.84 6.45
C VAL A 119 3.15 13.00 5.15
N GLY A 120 1.84 12.80 5.20
CA GLY A 120 0.95 12.94 4.05
C GLY A 120 0.83 14.37 3.49
N GLN A 121 1.27 15.39 4.24
CA GLN A 121 1.30 16.79 3.78
C GLN A 121 2.59 17.15 3.06
N LYS A 122 3.59 16.27 3.02
CA LYS A 122 4.82 16.53 2.27
C LYS A 122 4.51 16.72 0.78
N ARG A 123 5.23 17.66 0.15
CA ARG A 123 5.11 17.83 -1.30
C ARG A 123 5.65 16.59 -1.97
N GLN A 124 4.82 15.98 -2.79
CA GLN A 124 5.21 14.86 -3.62
C GLN A 124 5.85 15.42 -4.90
N THR A 125 7.14 15.19 -5.09
CA THR A 125 7.89 15.61 -6.29
C THR A 125 8.20 14.43 -7.22
N GLY A 126 7.67 13.24 -6.92
CA GLY A 126 7.77 12.01 -7.70
C GLY A 126 6.46 11.24 -7.66
N THR A 127 6.49 10.01 -8.10
CA THR A 127 5.32 9.12 -8.11
C THR A 127 5.12 8.37 -6.79
N THR A 128 6.12 8.35 -5.91
CA THR A 128 6.06 7.67 -4.61
C THR A 128 5.48 8.59 -3.53
N GLU A 129 4.35 8.20 -2.95
CA GLU A 129 3.76 8.84 -1.77
C GLU A 129 4.39 8.28 -0.51
N GLN A 130 4.68 9.15 0.47
CA GLN A 130 5.15 8.75 1.79
C GLN A 130 3.95 8.66 2.73
N LEU A 131 3.79 7.53 3.42
CA LEU A 131 2.70 7.28 4.36
C LEU A 131 3.23 7.28 5.80
N ASP A 132 2.41 7.75 6.76
CA ASP A 132 2.79 7.74 8.17
C ASP A 132 2.59 6.33 8.75
N VAL A 133 3.66 5.82 9.33
CA VAL A 133 3.68 4.51 10.01
C VAL A 133 2.71 4.45 11.20
N LYS A 134 2.47 5.58 11.87
CA LYS A 134 1.54 5.64 13.01
C LYS A 134 0.12 5.26 12.59
N ASN A 135 -0.26 5.59 11.35
CA ASN A 135 -1.56 5.22 10.84
C ASN A 135 -1.72 3.70 10.76
N ALA A 136 -0.69 2.98 10.28
CA ALA A 136 -0.71 1.52 10.26
C ALA A 136 -0.89 0.91 11.67
N GLN A 137 -0.23 1.47 12.69
CA GLN A 137 -0.30 0.94 14.06
C GLN A 137 -1.62 1.24 14.77
N ASN A 138 -2.37 2.24 14.31
CA ASN A 138 -3.60 2.74 14.94
C ASN A 138 -4.87 2.18 14.29
N THR A 139 -4.78 1.60 13.11
CA THR A 139 -5.91 1.08 12.34
C THR A 139 -6.45 -0.21 12.94
N PRO A 140 -7.78 -0.37 13.09
CA PRO A 140 -8.39 -1.68 13.34
C PRO A 140 -7.97 -2.66 12.24
N SER A 141 -7.42 -3.80 12.63
CA SER A 141 -6.88 -4.78 11.68
C SER A 141 -7.53 -6.14 11.90
N ALA A 142 -8.07 -6.71 10.83
CA ALA A 142 -8.59 -8.06 10.82
C ALA A 142 -7.49 -9.11 10.57
N THR A 143 -6.50 -8.76 9.76
CA THR A 143 -5.42 -9.68 9.39
C THR A 143 -4.21 -9.58 10.31
N GLY A 144 -4.03 -8.48 11.04
CA GLY A 144 -2.80 -8.14 11.75
C GLY A 144 -1.67 -7.68 10.83
N ASN A 145 -1.92 -7.55 9.51
CA ASN A 145 -0.98 -7.04 8.51
C ASN A 145 -1.24 -5.55 8.27
N ALA A 146 -1.01 -4.75 9.30
CA ALA A 146 -1.48 -3.37 9.39
C ALA A 146 -0.91 -2.44 8.30
N VAL A 147 0.27 -2.75 7.73
CA VAL A 147 0.85 -1.95 6.63
C VAL A 147 0.08 -2.17 5.35
N GLU A 148 -0.19 -3.43 4.98
CA GLU A 148 -0.94 -3.78 3.78
C GLU A 148 -2.39 -3.28 3.89
N GLU A 149 -3.00 -3.37 5.05
CA GLU A 149 -4.34 -2.80 5.29
C GLU A 149 -4.36 -1.27 5.15
N LEU A 150 -3.27 -0.59 5.52
CA LEU A 150 -3.12 0.85 5.27
C LEU A 150 -3.00 1.14 3.76
N ILE A 151 -2.27 0.29 3.02
CA ILE A 151 -2.17 0.39 1.56
C ILE A 151 -3.53 0.18 0.89
N GLN A 152 -4.32 -0.78 1.35
CA GLN A 152 -5.67 -1.05 0.84
C GLN A 152 -6.63 0.15 0.95
N GLN A 153 -6.35 1.12 1.84
CA GLN A 153 -7.13 2.36 1.99
C GLN A 153 -6.65 3.51 1.08
N GLN A 154 -5.61 3.29 0.27
CA GLN A 154 -5.09 4.32 -0.61
C GLN A 154 -5.90 4.43 -1.90
N ALA A 155 -5.86 5.60 -2.55
CA ALA A 155 -6.44 5.79 -3.87
C ALA A 155 -5.73 4.90 -4.92
N GLY A 156 -6.48 4.34 -5.86
CA GLY A 156 -5.97 3.41 -6.86
C GLY A 156 -5.79 1.98 -6.35
N VAL A 157 -6.12 1.71 -5.09
CA VAL A 157 -6.01 0.37 -4.50
C VAL A 157 -7.39 -0.20 -4.23
N SER A 158 -7.57 -1.46 -4.57
CA SER A 158 -8.80 -2.19 -4.34
C SER A 158 -8.54 -3.53 -3.63
N THR A 159 -9.51 -3.96 -2.86
CA THR A 159 -9.55 -5.26 -2.18
C THR A 159 -10.99 -5.74 -2.09
N HIS A 160 -11.17 -7.04 -1.97
CA HIS A 160 -12.48 -7.68 -1.82
C HIS A 160 -12.54 -8.63 -0.63
N SER A 161 -11.45 -8.78 0.10
CA SER A 161 -11.37 -9.70 1.23
C SER A 161 -10.56 -9.09 2.36
N GLU A 162 -11.14 -9.09 3.54
CA GLU A 162 -10.47 -8.73 4.79
C GLU A 162 -9.59 -9.84 5.35
N LEU A 163 -9.59 -11.03 4.77
CA LEU A 163 -8.79 -12.17 5.21
C LEU A 163 -7.41 -12.21 4.54
N SER A 164 -7.19 -11.37 3.53
CA SER A 164 -5.98 -11.32 2.73
C SER A 164 -5.20 -10.04 2.91
N SER A 165 -3.86 -10.14 2.92
CA SER A 165 -2.95 -9.02 2.83
C SER A 165 -2.72 -8.55 1.39
N GLN A 166 -3.21 -9.31 0.42
CA GLN A 166 -3.12 -8.98 -1.00
C GLN A 166 -3.93 -7.72 -1.32
N TYR A 167 -3.45 -6.95 -2.26
CA TYR A 167 -4.13 -5.78 -2.78
C TYR A 167 -3.90 -5.65 -4.27
N ASN A 168 -4.90 -5.13 -4.96
CA ASN A 168 -4.86 -4.88 -6.39
C ASN A 168 -4.65 -3.39 -6.63
N VAL A 169 -3.82 -3.02 -7.61
CA VAL A 169 -3.53 -1.62 -7.90
C VAL A 169 -3.91 -1.30 -9.32
N ARG A 170 -4.89 -0.40 -9.46
CA ARG A 170 -5.37 0.05 -10.77
C ARG A 170 -5.65 -1.11 -11.71
N GLY A 171 -6.44 -2.06 -11.24
CA GLY A 171 -6.87 -3.25 -11.98
C GLY A 171 -5.81 -4.33 -12.17
N GLY A 172 -4.56 -4.10 -11.80
CA GLY A 172 -3.53 -5.14 -11.81
C GLY A 172 -3.71 -6.12 -10.65
N SER A 173 -3.25 -7.35 -10.82
CA SER A 173 -3.34 -8.38 -9.79
C SER A 173 -2.30 -8.17 -8.67
N PHE A 174 -2.47 -8.88 -7.56
CA PHE A 174 -1.59 -8.75 -6.40
C PHE A 174 -0.12 -9.09 -6.70
N ASP A 175 0.13 -9.97 -7.63
CA ASP A 175 1.48 -10.40 -8.05
C ASP A 175 2.20 -9.35 -8.94
N GLU A 176 1.47 -8.35 -9.42
CA GLU A 176 2.03 -7.20 -10.14
C GLU A 176 2.61 -6.12 -9.19
N ASN A 177 2.62 -6.35 -7.90
CA ASN A 177 3.11 -5.42 -6.89
C ASN A 177 4.50 -5.82 -6.42
N SER A 178 5.45 -4.87 -6.40
CA SER A 178 6.77 -5.08 -5.82
C SER A 178 6.83 -4.59 -4.38
N VAL A 179 7.54 -5.33 -3.54
CA VAL A 179 7.81 -4.95 -2.15
C VAL A 179 9.31 -4.92 -1.92
N TYR A 180 9.78 -3.81 -1.36
CA TYR A 180 11.17 -3.62 -0.99
C TYR A 180 11.27 -3.38 0.51
N ILE A 181 12.27 -3.97 1.16
CA ILE A 181 12.63 -3.66 2.54
C ILE A 181 14.09 -3.22 2.54
N ASN A 182 14.36 -1.98 3.01
CA ASN A 182 15.69 -1.38 3.02
C ASN A 182 16.40 -1.44 1.64
N GLY A 183 15.65 -1.26 0.53
CA GLY A 183 16.17 -1.29 -0.84
C GLY A 183 16.44 -2.67 -1.41
N VAL A 184 16.08 -3.74 -0.70
CA VAL A 184 16.14 -5.13 -1.17
C VAL A 184 14.77 -5.61 -1.58
N GLU A 185 14.64 -6.09 -2.81
CA GLU A 185 13.39 -6.68 -3.32
C GLU A 185 13.08 -8.00 -2.61
N ILE A 186 11.84 -8.15 -2.19
CA ILE A 186 11.33 -9.37 -1.59
C ILE A 186 10.75 -10.26 -2.69
N TYR A 187 11.30 -11.45 -2.82
CA TYR A 187 10.76 -12.45 -3.73
C TYR A 187 9.44 -12.99 -3.17
N ARG A 188 8.36 -12.96 -3.96
CA ARG A 188 7.03 -13.43 -3.55
C ARG A 188 6.56 -12.87 -2.19
N PRO A 189 6.36 -11.56 -2.08
CA PRO A 189 5.94 -10.93 -0.83
C PRO A 189 4.52 -11.38 -0.39
N PHE A 190 3.72 -11.87 -1.33
CA PHE A 190 2.38 -12.42 -1.10
C PHE A 190 2.36 -13.89 -1.48
N LEU A 191 1.72 -14.71 -0.63
CA LEU A 191 1.56 -16.13 -0.90
C LEU A 191 0.40 -16.33 -1.87
N VAL A 192 0.61 -17.13 -2.91
CA VAL A 192 -0.46 -17.55 -3.83
C VAL A 192 -1.14 -18.77 -3.21
N ARG A 193 -2.32 -18.60 -2.69
CA ARG A 193 -3.06 -19.66 -1.99
C ARG A 193 -4.25 -20.20 -2.76
N SER A 194 -4.60 -21.41 -2.41
CA SER A 194 -5.91 -22.02 -2.71
C SER A 194 -6.89 -21.97 -1.53
N GLY A 195 -6.42 -21.58 -0.34
CA GLY A 195 -7.23 -21.53 0.88
C GLY A 195 -7.82 -20.15 1.20
N GLN A 196 -8.66 -20.10 2.25
CA GLN A 196 -9.42 -18.91 2.61
C GLN A 196 -8.63 -17.86 3.37
N GLN A 197 -7.45 -18.19 3.89
CA GLN A 197 -6.65 -17.25 4.66
C GLN A 197 -5.16 -17.38 4.40
N GLU A 198 -4.48 -16.23 4.37
CA GLU A 198 -3.03 -16.11 4.28
C GLU A 198 -2.39 -16.05 5.67
N GLY A 199 -1.10 -16.41 5.72
CA GLY A 199 -0.25 -16.26 6.89
C GLY A 199 0.13 -14.80 7.17
N LEU A 200 1.20 -14.62 7.96
CA LEU A 200 1.78 -13.30 8.20
C LEU A 200 2.46 -12.77 6.94
N SER A 201 2.22 -11.50 6.64
CA SER A 201 3.02 -10.77 5.66
C SER A 201 4.47 -10.64 6.16
N ILE A 202 5.43 -10.57 5.25
CA ILE A 202 6.83 -10.34 5.59
C ILE A 202 7.08 -8.97 6.26
N ILE A 203 6.19 -8.00 6.11
CA ILE A 203 6.36 -6.68 6.72
C ILE A 203 5.93 -6.72 8.17
N ASN A 204 6.87 -6.52 9.10
CA ASN A 204 6.57 -6.37 10.52
C ASN A 204 6.29 -4.90 10.86
N PRO A 205 5.02 -4.50 11.19
CA PRO A 205 4.66 -3.10 11.42
C PRO A 205 5.41 -2.44 12.57
N ASP A 206 5.82 -3.21 13.60
CA ASP A 206 6.55 -2.67 14.76
C ASP A 206 7.99 -2.30 14.42
N MET A 207 8.56 -2.88 13.36
CA MET A 207 9.90 -2.57 12.85
C MET A 207 9.92 -1.46 11.81
N VAL A 208 8.79 -1.05 11.24
CA VAL A 208 8.72 -0.07 10.15
C VAL A 208 8.99 1.35 10.66
N LYS A 209 9.84 2.08 9.93
CA LYS A 209 10.12 3.52 10.12
C LYS A 209 9.49 4.38 9.04
N GLY A 210 9.46 3.91 7.79
CA GLY A 210 8.93 4.65 6.65
C GLY A 210 8.28 3.73 5.64
N ILE A 211 7.22 4.24 5.01
CA ILE A 211 6.44 3.56 3.98
C ILE A 211 6.38 4.49 2.77
N GLY A 212 7.00 4.07 1.66
CA GLY A 212 6.86 4.71 0.35
C GLY A 212 5.98 3.85 -0.54
N PHE A 213 4.94 4.42 -1.13
CA PHE A 213 4.03 3.68 -1.99
C PHE A 213 3.78 4.41 -3.31
N SER A 214 3.81 3.67 -4.41
CA SER A 214 3.54 4.18 -5.76
C SER A 214 2.53 3.30 -6.47
N THR A 215 1.45 3.90 -6.98
CA THR A 215 0.36 3.23 -7.72
C THR A 215 0.62 3.17 -9.24
N GLY A 216 1.86 3.34 -9.67
CA GLY A 216 2.29 3.33 -11.06
C GLY A 216 3.28 4.45 -11.35
N GLY A 217 3.87 4.47 -12.55
CA GLY A 217 4.84 5.48 -12.91
C GLY A 217 6.13 5.45 -12.08
N PHE A 218 6.40 4.39 -11.33
CA PHE A 218 7.52 4.31 -10.40
C PHE A 218 8.88 4.27 -11.09
N GLU A 219 9.89 4.71 -10.38
CA GLU A 219 11.27 4.93 -10.85
C GLU A 219 11.96 3.65 -11.33
N ALA A 220 13.02 3.79 -12.18
CA ALA A 220 13.75 2.67 -12.77
C ALA A 220 14.49 1.79 -11.74
N LYS A 221 14.77 2.28 -10.54
CA LYS A 221 15.35 1.49 -9.44
C LYS A 221 14.47 0.33 -8.99
N TYR A 222 13.14 0.48 -9.14
CA TYR A 222 12.18 -0.58 -8.81
C TYR A 222 12.02 -1.54 -9.99
N GLY A 223 12.13 -2.84 -9.73
CA GLY A 223 12.19 -3.89 -10.74
C GLY A 223 10.83 -4.31 -11.28
N ASP A 224 10.85 -5.20 -12.08
CA ASP A 224 10.02 -5.99 -12.96
C ASP A 224 8.62 -6.32 -12.44
N LYS A 225 7.82 -5.28 -12.20
CA LYS A 225 6.40 -5.33 -11.84
C LYS A 225 5.63 -4.25 -12.60
N MET A 226 4.33 -4.47 -12.82
CA MET A 226 3.52 -3.62 -13.69
C MET A 226 2.56 -2.69 -12.95
N SER A 227 2.28 -2.91 -11.65
CA SER A 227 1.21 -2.16 -10.99
C SER A 227 1.69 -1.24 -9.89
N SER A 228 2.45 -1.70 -8.91
CA SER A 228 2.90 -0.84 -7.82
C SER A 228 4.29 -1.15 -7.28
N ALA A 229 4.84 -0.19 -6.53
CA ALA A 229 6.05 -0.39 -5.74
C ALA A 229 5.80 0.08 -4.31
N LEU A 230 6.03 -0.82 -3.35
CA LEU A 230 5.99 -0.56 -1.91
C LEU A 230 7.42 -0.63 -1.37
N ASP A 231 7.91 0.49 -0.83
CA ASP A 231 9.28 0.63 -0.31
C ASP A 231 9.25 0.87 1.19
N ILE A 232 9.67 -0.12 1.94
CA ILE A 232 9.67 -0.15 3.39
C ILE A 232 11.06 0.11 3.92
N THR A 233 11.16 1.04 4.87
CA THR A 233 12.39 1.28 5.63
C THR A 233 12.19 0.82 7.07
N TYR A 234 13.07 -0.03 7.58
CA TYR A 234 13.04 -0.49 8.96
C TYR A 234 13.73 0.50 9.91
N LYS A 235 13.34 0.45 11.18
CA LYS A 235 13.88 1.29 12.25
C LYS A 235 15.33 0.94 12.56
N GLN A 236 16.15 1.98 12.72
CA GLN A 236 17.44 1.90 13.41
C GLN A 236 17.26 2.61 14.76
N PRO A 237 17.05 1.88 15.86
CA PRO A 237 16.83 2.49 17.18
C PRO A 237 18.02 3.36 17.57
N LYS A 238 17.77 4.47 18.25
CA LYS A 238 18.82 5.37 18.77
C LYS A 238 19.07 5.19 20.25
N LYS A 239 18.15 4.52 20.94
CA LYS A 239 18.18 4.19 22.37
C LYS A 239 17.45 2.87 22.57
N PHE A 240 17.46 2.35 23.79
CA PHE A 240 16.60 1.23 24.12
C PHE A 240 15.12 1.62 23.95
N GLU A 241 14.39 0.79 23.24
CA GLU A 241 12.95 0.87 23.06
C GLU A 241 12.37 -0.53 22.95
N ALA A 242 11.23 -0.76 23.56
CA ALA A 242 10.54 -2.02 23.45
C ALA A 242 9.03 -1.79 23.38
N LYS A 243 8.32 -2.70 22.71
CA LYS A 243 6.87 -2.71 22.60
C LYS A 243 6.38 -4.14 22.67
N VAL A 244 5.37 -4.38 23.48
CA VAL A 244 4.64 -5.65 23.52
C VAL A 244 3.18 -5.34 23.27
N SER A 245 2.55 -6.08 22.36
CA SER A 245 1.12 -5.97 22.10
C SER A 245 0.48 -7.32 22.01
N GLY A 246 -0.77 -7.40 22.49
CA GLY A 246 -1.60 -8.60 22.46
C GLY A 246 -3.02 -8.23 22.08
N SER A 247 -3.68 -9.14 21.37
CA SER A 247 -5.09 -9.05 20.99
C SER A 247 -5.70 -10.44 20.90
N MET A 248 -7.02 -10.52 20.67
CA MET A 248 -7.69 -11.80 20.43
C MET A 248 -7.21 -12.49 19.13
N LEU A 249 -6.52 -11.74 18.24
CA LEU A 249 -6.01 -12.26 16.97
C LEU A 249 -4.54 -12.66 17.02
N GLY A 250 -3.83 -12.35 18.10
CA GLY A 250 -2.41 -12.69 18.23
C GLY A 250 -1.65 -11.75 19.15
N ALA A 251 -0.33 -11.88 19.14
CA ALA A 251 0.58 -11.10 19.97
C ALA A 251 1.84 -10.70 19.18
N SER A 252 2.46 -9.58 19.54
CA SER A 252 3.75 -9.16 18.99
C SER A 252 4.66 -8.59 20.08
N ALA A 253 5.97 -8.73 19.86
CA ALA A 253 7.00 -8.12 20.68
C ALA A 253 8.07 -7.50 19.80
N TYR A 254 8.46 -6.30 20.13
CA TYR A 254 9.53 -5.56 19.47
C TYR A 254 10.54 -5.09 20.52
N VAL A 255 11.82 -5.25 20.21
CA VAL A 255 12.92 -4.75 21.07
C VAL A 255 13.98 -4.12 20.17
N GLY A 256 14.30 -2.87 20.47
CA GLY A 256 15.36 -2.09 19.84
C GLY A 256 16.45 -1.71 20.83
N PHE A 257 17.71 -1.85 20.42
CA PHE A 257 18.88 -1.50 21.21
C PHE A 257 19.90 -0.75 20.35
N SER A 258 20.61 0.18 20.93
CA SER A 258 21.60 0.98 20.22
C SER A 258 22.78 1.41 21.09
N THR A 259 23.94 1.42 20.48
CA THR A 259 25.17 2.05 20.98
C THR A 259 25.64 3.10 19.97
N LYS A 260 26.79 3.74 20.22
CA LYS A 260 27.36 4.73 19.28
C LYS A 260 27.64 4.17 17.88
N LYS A 261 27.96 2.89 17.76
CA LYS A 261 28.34 2.25 16.49
C LYS A 261 27.40 1.15 16.01
N PHE A 262 26.52 0.68 16.86
CA PHE A 262 25.71 -0.51 16.61
C PHE A 262 24.24 -0.22 16.94
N SER A 263 23.35 -0.65 16.09
CA SER A 263 21.91 -0.66 16.38
C SER A 263 21.34 -2.03 16.00
N TRP A 264 20.41 -2.51 16.81
CA TRP A 264 19.81 -3.83 16.66
C TRP A 264 18.33 -3.74 16.98
N SER A 265 17.48 -4.17 16.09
CA SER A 265 16.05 -4.27 16.27
C SER A 265 15.57 -5.69 15.99
N ASN A 266 14.63 -6.17 16.81
CA ASN A 266 14.03 -7.49 16.72
C ASN A 266 12.52 -7.38 16.81
N GLY A 267 11.84 -8.19 16.02
CA GLY A 267 10.41 -8.33 16.07
C GLY A 267 10.02 -9.80 16.08
N LEU A 268 9.11 -10.15 16.97
CA LEU A 268 8.49 -11.46 17.05
C LEU A 268 6.99 -11.28 16.93
N ARG A 269 6.34 -12.05 16.06
CA ARG A 269 4.88 -12.03 15.91
C ARG A 269 4.32 -13.44 15.98
N TYR A 270 3.23 -13.56 16.71
CA TYR A 270 2.37 -14.73 16.72
C TYR A 270 0.96 -14.32 16.35
N LYS A 271 0.32 -15.06 15.43
CA LYS A 271 -1.03 -14.78 14.96
C LYS A 271 -1.85 -16.07 14.93
N THR A 272 -3.07 -15.98 15.43
CA THR A 272 -4.05 -17.05 15.40
C THR A 272 -5.43 -16.47 15.13
N ASN A 273 -5.83 -16.35 13.89
CA ASN A 273 -7.14 -15.77 13.53
C ASN A 273 -8.31 -16.75 13.74
N ARG A 274 -8.14 -17.75 14.62
CA ARG A 274 -9.17 -18.76 14.90
C ARG A 274 -10.52 -18.15 15.26
N TYR A 275 -10.50 -17.09 16.10
CA TYR A 275 -11.71 -16.38 16.50
C TYR A 275 -12.40 -15.70 15.32
N LEU A 276 -11.63 -15.03 14.44
CA LEU A 276 -12.15 -14.37 13.25
C LEU A 276 -12.73 -15.37 12.25
N LEU A 277 -11.99 -16.46 11.99
CA LEU A 277 -12.40 -17.49 11.04
C LEU A 277 -13.63 -18.26 11.52
N GLY A 278 -13.84 -18.38 12.82
CA GLY A 278 -15.04 -18.99 13.38
C GLY A 278 -16.36 -18.24 13.07
N SER A 279 -16.26 -17.02 12.54
CA SER A 279 -17.42 -16.23 12.09
C SER A 279 -17.72 -16.37 10.61
N LEU A 280 -16.92 -17.13 9.86
CA LEU A 280 -17.18 -17.40 8.45
C LEU A 280 -18.45 -18.23 8.27
N ASP A 281 -19.10 -18.05 7.12
CA ASP A 281 -20.21 -18.90 6.70
C ASP A 281 -19.77 -20.35 6.45
N THR A 282 -18.58 -20.54 5.90
CA THR A 282 -17.91 -21.86 5.83
C THR A 282 -17.47 -22.27 7.22
N LYS A 283 -18.34 -22.97 7.91
CA LYS A 283 -18.09 -23.45 9.26
C LYS A 283 -17.05 -24.58 9.26
N GLY A 284 -16.27 -24.63 10.33
CA GLY A 284 -15.26 -25.64 10.50
C GLY A 284 -14.35 -25.36 11.68
N GLU A 285 -13.51 -26.33 12.01
CA GLU A 285 -12.47 -26.15 12.99
C GLU A 285 -11.23 -25.58 12.32
N TYR A 286 -11.01 -24.29 12.51
CA TYR A 286 -9.84 -23.56 12.01
C TYR A 286 -8.76 -23.52 13.08
N LYS A 287 -7.56 -23.97 12.73
CA LYS A 287 -6.36 -23.95 13.61
C LYS A 287 -5.18 -23.27 12.93
N PRO A 288 -5.27 -21.94 12.62
CA PRO A 288 -4.13 -21.19 12.13
C PRO A 288 -3.12 -20.98 13.25
N ASN A 289 -1.85 -21.13 12.92
CA ASN A 289 -0.72 -20.88 13.81
C ASN A 289 0.41 -20.28 12.98
N PHE A 290 0.57 -18.98 13.05
CA PHE A 290 1.53 -18.22 12.28
C PHE A 290 2.53 -17.57 13.23
N LEU A 291 3.79 -17.84 13.00
CA LEU A 291 4.90 -17.33 13.81
C LEU A 291 5.96 -16.76 12.88
N ASP A 292 6.44 -15.53 13.15
CA ASP A 292 7.64 -15.00 12.53
C ASP A 292 8.57 -14.32 13.53
N TYR A 293 9.85 -14.39 13.22
CA TYR A 293 10.91 -13.67 13.91
C TYR A 293 11.76 -12.92 12.89
N GLN A 294 11.94 -11.63 13.13
CA GLN A 294 12.73 -10.76 12.29
C GLN A 294 13.78 -10.04 13.10
N THR A 295 14.95 -9.85 12.50
CA THR A 295 16.06 -9.11 13.10
C THR A 295 16.69 -8.17 12.08
N TYR A 296 17.06 -6.98 12.51
CA TYR A 296 17.78 -5.99 11.70
C TYR A 296 18.91 -5.36 12.50
N LEU A 297 20.12 -5.56 12.01
CA LEU A 297 21.37 -5.13 12.58
C LEU A 297 22.00 -4.07 11.71
N THR A 298 22.52 -3.00 12.32
CA THR A 298 23.33 -2.00 11.63
C THR A 298 24.57 -1.75 12.44
N TYR A 299 25.75 -1.89 11.81
CA TYR A 299 27.05 -1.60 12.40
C TYR A 299 27.77 -0.51 11.60
N LYS A 300 28.15 0.57 12.27
CA LYS A 300 28.88 1.72 11.69
C LYS A 300 30.22 1.86 12.41
N PRO A 301 31.26 1.11 11.98
CA PRO A 301 32.57 1.19 12.60
C PRO A 301 33.15 2.59 12.56
N ASN A 302 32.90 3.33 11.47
CA ASN A 302 33.28 4.72 11.26
C ASN A 302 32.30 5.41 10.28
N LYS A 303 32.51 6.67 9.93
CA LYS A 303 31.67 7.44 9.01
C LYS A 303 31.71 6.94 7.56
N ARG A 304 32.71 6.11 7.20
CA ARG A 304 32.92 5.63 5.81
C ARG A 304 32.29 4.28 5.54
N TRP A 305 31.94 3.50 6.54
CA TRP A 305 31.42 2.15 6.38
C TRP A 305 30.14 1.95 7.17
N THR A 306 29.18 1.34 6.51
CA THR A 306 27.95 0.82 7.13
C THR A 306 27.81 -0.62 6.74
N VAL A 307 27.59 -1.50 7.71
CA VAL A 307 27.30 -2.92 7.53
C VAL A 307 25.93 -3.19 8.11
N GLU A 308 25.08 -3.86 7.35
CA GLU A 308 23.70 -4.15 7.75
C GLU A 308 23.41 -5.63 7.50
N PHE A 309 22.65 -6.21 8.40
CA PHE A 309 22.12 -7.56 8.27
C PHE A 309 20.64 -7.55 8.61
N MET A 310 19.83 -8.17 7.78
CA MET A 310 18.42 -8.41 8.05
C MET A 310 18.13 -9.89 7.87
N GLY A 311 17.40 -10.48 8.80
CA GLY A 311 16.97 -11.87 8.75
C GLY A 311 15.48 -11.98 9.10
N ASP A 312 14.80 -12.91 8.44
CA ASP A 312 13.41 -13.29 8.69
C ASP A 312 13.27 -14.80 8.66
N ILE A 313 12.56 -15.33 9.65
CA ILE A 313 12.15 -16.74 9.74
C ILE A 313 10.65 -16.74 9.99
N SER A 314 9.90 -17.29 9.06
CA SER A 314 8.44 -17.40 9.15
C SER A 314 8.01 -18.84 9.04
N ASP A 315 7.13 -19.27 9.96
CA ASP A 315 6.55 -20.63 10.01
C ASP A 315 5.03 -20.51 10.16
N ASN A 316 4.32 -20.74 9.06
CA ASN A 316 2.89 -20.59 8.95
C ASN A 316 2.24 -21.97 8.77
N HIS A 317 1.45 -22.39 9.74
CA HIS A 317 0.64 -23.60 9.69
C HIS A 317 -0.84 -23.25 9.64
N TYR A 318 -1.54 -23.88 8.72
CA TYR A 318 -2.99 -23.77 8.65
C TYR A 318 -3.60 -25.16 8.61
N ASN A 319 -4.42 -25.50 9.60
CA ASN A 319 -5.20 -26.72 9.60
C ASN A 319 -6.69 -26.36 9.59
N PHE A 320 -7.42 -27.03 8.75
CA PHE A 320 -8.86 -26.83 8.61
C PHE A 320 -9.56 -28.19 8.55
N THR A 321 -10.60 -28.33 9.35
CA THR A 321 -11.54 -29.46 9.29
C THR A 321 -12.92 -28.86 9.02
N PRO A 322 -13.50 -29.04 7.84
CA PRO A 322 -14.80 -28.49 7.52
C PRO A 322 -15.88 -29.11 8.41
N SER A 323 -16.91 -28.36 8.71
CA SER A 323 -18.11 -28.85 9.35
C SER A 323 -19.34 -28.58 8.49
N ASP A 324 -20.42 -29.30 8.76
CA ASP A 324 -21.67 -29.16 8.06
C ASP A 324 -22.15 -27.70 8.04
N ARG A 325 -22.67 -27.27 6.93
CA ARG A 325 -23.22 -25.93 6.77
C ARG A 325 -24.54 -25.93 6.02
N GLU A 326 -25.30 -24.85 6.25
CA GLU A 326 -26.51 -24.54 5.51
C GLU A 326 -26.48 -23.07 5.13
N THR A 327 -26.68 -22.78 3.84
CA THR A 327 -26.69 -21.42 3.31
C THR A 327 -28.00 -21.21 2.54
N ASN A 328 -28.74 -20.18 2.94
CA ASN A 328 -29.94 -19.76 2.23
C ASN A 328 -29.60 -18.65 1.22
N PHE A 329 -30.10 -18.75 0.01
CA PHE A 329 -29.87 -17.78 -1.07
C PHE A 329 -31.07 -17.70 -2.01
N GLY A 330 -31.09 -16.74 -2.90
CA GLY A 330 -32.17 -16.49 -3.85
C GLY A 330 -32.92 -15.17 -3.58
N THR A 331 -34.13 -15.06 -4.12
CA THR A 331 -35.02 -13.92 -3.90
C THR A 331 -35.99 -14.18 -2.76
N MET A 332 -36.66 -13.13 -2.24
CA MET A 332 -37.67 -13.28 -1.18
C MET A 332 -38.84 -14.23 -1.57
N GLU A 333 -39.11 -14.34 -2.86
CA GLU A 333 -40.20 -15.20 -3.41
C GLU A 333 -39.70 -16.60 -3.82
N ASN A 334 -38.36 -16.82 -3.80
CA ASN A 334 -37.77 -18.08 -4.23
C ASN A 334 -36.46 -18.32 -3.46
N VAL A 335 -36.63 -18.65 -2.19
CA VAL A 335 -35.50 -18.94 -1.30
C VAL A 335 -35.11 -20.41 -1.46
N LYS A 336 -33.82 -20.65 -1.69
CA LYS A 336 -33.24 -22.00 -1.71
C LYS A 336 -32.31 -22.22 -0.53
N SER A 337 -32.37 -23.41 0.03
CA SER A 337 -31.43 -23.87 1.06
C SER A 337 -30.44 -24.83 0.45
N PHE A 338 -29.16 -24.50 0.61
CA PHE A 338 -28.03 -25.36 0.24
C PHE A 338 -27.37 -25.90 1.50
N LYS A 339 -27.55 -27.19 1.76
CA LYS A 339 -26.97 -27.88 2.92
C LYS A 339 -25.88 -28.83 2.46
N VAL A 340 -24.72 -28.77 3.13
CA VAL A 340 -23.57 -29.63 2.83
C VAL A 340 -23.10 -30.32 4.10
N TYR A 341 -22.93 -31.64 4.00
CA TYR A 341 -22.25 -32.47 5.00
C TYR A 341 -20.82 -32.70 4.51
N PHE A 342 -19.87 -32.35 5.37
CA PHE A 342 -18.45 -32.44 5.03
C PHE A 342 -17.75 -33.54 5.81
N ASP A 343 -16.77 -34.15 5.15
CA ASP A 343 -15.75 -34.99 5.78
C ASP A 343 -14.39 -34.67 5.21
N GLY A 344 -13.35 -34.86 6.02
CA GLY A 344 -11.98 -34.66 5.60
C GLY A 344 -11.25 -33.54 6.32
N LYS A 345 -10.12 -33.14 5.77
CA LYS A 345 -9.22 -32.13 6.38
C LYS A 345 -8.29 -31.50 5.37
N GLU A 346 -7.87 -30.25 5.66
CA GLU A 346 -6.81 -29.53 4.99
C GLU A 346 -5.65 -29.22 5.94
N LYS A 347 -4.41 -29.35 5.46
CA LYS A 347 -3.18 -29.04 6.20
C LYS A 347 -2.20 -28.34 5.28
N ASP A 348 -1.95 -27.08 5.58
CA ASP A 348 -1.00 -26.27 4.83
C ASP A 348 0.18 -25.85 5.70
N LEU A 349 1.35 -25.83 5.09
CA LEU A 349 2.59 -25.38 5.69
C LEU A 349 3.29 -24.42 4.74
N PHE A 350 3.65 -23.24 5.24
CA PHE A 350 4.47 -22.26 4.52
C PHE A 350 5.62 -21.82 5.42
N ARG A 351 6.80 -22.34 5.15
CA ARG A 351 8.01 -22.01 5.90
C ARG A 351 8.97 -21.22 5.04
N THR A 352 9.30 -20.01 5.48
CA THR A 352 10.14 -19.07 4.74
C THR A 352 11.35 -18.65 5.56
N TYR A 353 12.49 -18.60 4.91
CA TYR A 353 13.74 -18.05 5.41
C TYR A 353 14.20 -16.95 4.46
N PHE A 354 14.47 -15.79 4.97
CA PHE A 354 15.01 -14.68 4.20
C PHE A 354 16.16 -14.02 4.96
N GLY A 355 17.22 -13.68 4.24
CA GLY A 355 18.36 -12.99 4.82
C GLY A 355 19.02 -12.06 3.83
N THR A 356 19.47 -10.90 4.31
CA THR A 356 20.26 -9.95 3.51
C THR A 356 21.48 -9.49 4.28
N PHE A 357 22.56 -9.28 3.56
CA PHE A 357 23.78 -8.71 4.07
C PHE A 357 24.22 -7.56 3.16
N THR A 358 24.36 -6.37 3.72
CA THR A 358 24.68 -5.14 2.98
C THR A 358 25.94 -4.51 3.54
N ILE A 359 26.90 -4.21 2.68
CA ILE A 359 28.09 -3.42 3.00
C ILE A 359 28.05 -2.16 2.16
N THR A 360 27.99 -1.01 2.81
CA THR A 360 28.01 0.30 2.13
C THR A 360 29.31 1.02 2.43
N ARG A 361 30.03 1.41 1.38
CA ARG A 361 31.17 2.31 1.43
C ARG A 361 30.72 3.73 1.07
N HIS A 362 30.88 4.65 2.01
CA HIS A 362 30.68 6.08 1.77
C HIS A 362 32.04 6.69 1.38
N PHE A 363 32.22 7.06 0.12
CA PHE A 363 33.42 7.73 -0.37
C PHE A 363 33.43 9.19 0.10
N THR A 364 32.26 9.81 0.00
CA THR A 364 31.95 11.16 0.51
C THR A 364 30.56 11.14 1.16
N ASP A 365 30.12 12.23 1.77
CA ASP A 365 28.73 12.38 2.25
C ASP A 365 27.70 12.34 1.12
N LYS A 366 28.16 12.44 -0.13
CA LYS A 366 27.31 12.48 -1.33
C LYS A 366 27.45 11.25 -2.23
N THR A 367 28.46 10.42 -2.02
CA THR A 367 28.76 9.27 -2.90
C THR A 367 28.92 8.01 -2.10
N SER A 368 28.16 7.00 -2.44
CA SER A 368 28.21 5.69 -1.81
C SER A 368 28.10 4.54 -2.81
N LEU A 369 28.69 3.43 -2.46
CA LEU A 369 28.59 2.15 -3.16
C LEU A 369 28.19 1.09 -2.15
N SER A 370 27.13 0.36 -2.43
CA SER A 370 26.63 -0.72 -1.60
C SER A 370 26.75 -2.05 -2.34
N PHE A 371 27.29 -3.05 -1.65
CA PHE A 371 27.24 -4.45 -2.04
C PHE A 371 26.17 -5.14 -1.19
N ILE A 372 25.23 -5.80 -1.83
CA ILE A 372 24.07 -6.42 -1.18
C ILE A 372 23.98 -7.87 -1.62
N GLY A 373 24.08 -8.79 -0.68
CA GLY A 373 23.75 -10.20 -0.88
C GLY A 373 22.42 -10.51 -0.25
N SER A 374 21.56 -11.24 -0.93
CA SER A 374 20.30 -11.74 -0.35
C SER A 374 20.04 -13.20 -0.70
N ALA A 375 19.36 -13.89 0.20
CA ALA A 375 18.92 -15.27 0.01
C ALA A 375 17.49 -15.42 0.54
N TYR A 376 16.63 -16.02 -0.28
CA TYR A 376 15.24 -16.36 0.04
C TYR A 376 15.06 -17.85 -0.19
N SER A 377 14.42 -18.52 0.75
CA SER A 377 14.06 -19.95 0.65
C SER A 377 12.66 -20.15 1.21
N THR A 378 11.79 -20.80 0.48
CA THR A 378 10.48 -21.22 0.97
C THR A 378 10.21 -22.68 0.72
N ASN A 379 9.49 -23.32 1.65
CA ASN A 379 8.94 -24.66 1.51
C ASN A 379 7.44 -24.57 1.77
N GLU A 380 6.65 -24.81 0.73
CA GLU A 380 5.21 -24.71 0.75
C GLU A 380 4.62 -26.11 0.56
N GLN A 381 3.60 -26.44 1.33
CA GLN A 381 2.84 -27.70 1.25
C GLN A 381 1.36 -27.38 1.40
N GLU A 382 0.57 -27.84 0.47
CA GLU A 382 -0.88 -27.84 0.52
C GLU A 382 -1.37 -29.29 0.44
N LYS A 383 -2.08 -29.74 1.44
CA LYS A 383 -2.57 -31.12 1.52
C LYS A 383 -4.00 -31.12 1.98
N TYR A 384 -4.89 -31.54 1.14
CA TYR A 384 -6.27 -31.73 1.54
C TYR A 384 -6.90 -32.99 0.93
N ASP A 385 -7.82 -33.53 1.70
CA ASP A 385 -8.78 -34.54 1.30
C ASP A 385 -10.11 -34.06 1.88
N ILE A 386 -11.02 -33.59 1.03
CA ILE A 386 -12.31 -33.05 1.43
C ILE A 386 -13.39 -33.69 0.57
N GLN A 387 -14.37 -34.28 1.23
CA GLN A 387 -15.58 -34.79 0.64
C GLN A 387 -16.75 -33.95 1.12
N GLY A 388 -17.68 -33.64 0.21
CA GLY A 388 -18.93 -32.95 0.53
C GLY A 388 -20.12 -33.68 -0.08
N GLN A 389 -21.15 -33.90 0.71
CA GLN A 389 -22.46 -34.34 0.23
C GLN A 389 -23.44 -33.18 0.41
N TYR A 390 -24.12 -32.75 -0.64
CA TYR A 390 -24.99 -31.60 -0.57
C TYR A 390 -26.42 -31.89 -1.00
N TRP A 391 -27.34 -31.12 -0.43
CA TRP A 391 -28.74 -31.04 -0.78
C TRP A 391 -29.09 -29.59 -1.14
N LEU A 392 -29.76 -29.45 -2.27
CA LEU A 392 -30.36 -28.19 -2.68
C LEU A 392 -31.88 -28.33 -2.61
N THR A 393 -32.51 -27.58 -1.71
CA THR A 393 -33.94 -27.62 -1.51
C THR A 393 -34.56 -26.24 -1.75
N GLN A 394 -35.79 -26.23 -2.24
CA GLN A 394 -36.59 -25.02 -2.25
C GLN A 394 -37.27 -24.86 -0.89
N THR A 395 -37.05 -23.72 -0.20
CA THR A 395 -37.47 -23.56 1.19
C THR A 395 -38.99 -23.56 1.34
N GLU A 396 -39.72 -22.94 0.42
CA GLU A 396 -41.17 -22.84 0.51
C GLU A 396 -41.91 -24.15 0.26
N THR A 397 -41.47 -24.92 -0.70
CA THR A 397 -42.13 -26.18 -1.10
C THR A 397 -41.49 -27.39 -0.45
N SER A 398 -40.34 -27.25 0.22
CA SER A 398 -39.50 -28.35 0.69
C SER A 398 -39.10 -29.32 -0.44
N GLU A 399 -39.16 -28.90 -1.69
CA GLU A 399 -38.82 -29.71 -2.83
C GLU A 399 -37.31 -29.87 -2.94
N ASN A 400 -36.85 -31.10 -3.13
CA ASN A 400 -35.43 -31.40 -3.33
C ASN A 400 -35.08 -31.17 -4.79
N LEU A 401 -34.30 -30.09 -5.07
CA LEU A 401 -33.91 -29.69 -6.40
C LEU A 401 -32.62 -30.39 -6.86
N GLY A 402 -31.82 -30.87 -5.94
CA GLY A 402 -30.56 -31.52 -6.28
C GLY A 402 -29.87 -32.13 -5.08
N VAL A 403 -29.24 -33.26 -5.32
CA VAL A 403 -28.34 -33.95 -4.36
C VAL A 403 -27.08 -34.29 -5.11
N GLY A 404 -25.96 -34.11 -4.45
CA GLY A 404 -24.68 -34.41 -5.09
C GLY A 404 -23.58 -34.69 -4.10
N THR A 405 -22.55 -35.36 -4.60
CA THR A 405 -21.34 -35.68 -3.85
C THR A 405 -20.13 -35.23 -4.66
N TYR A 406 -19.16 -34.65 -3.97
CA TYR A 406 -17.87 -34.36 -4.54
C TYR A 406 -16.73 -34.74 -3.61
N MET A 407 -15.56 -34.97 -4.21
CA MET A 407 -14.32 -35.23 -3.48
C MET A 407 -13.19 -34.45 -4.14
N GLU A 408 -12.46 -33.72 -3.30
CA GLU A 408 -11.28 -32.94 -3.70
C GLU A 408 -10.05 -33.47 -2.98
N HIS A 409 -8.99 -33.67 -3.76
CA HIS A 409 -7.71 -34.13 -3.24
C HIS A 409 -6.57 -33.29 -3.76
N ALA A 410 -5.65 -32.92 -2.89
CA ALA A 410 -4.39 -32.29 -3.30
C ALA A 410 -3.20 -32.73 -2.46
N ARG A 411 -2.07 -32.86 -3.11
CA ARG A 411 -0.73 -33.03 -2.55
C ARG A 411 0.22 -32.15 -3.33
N ASN A 412 0.31 -30.89 -2.92
CA ASN A 412 1.12 -29.87 -3.59
C ASN A 412 2.33 -29.51 -2.74
N TYR A 413 3.48 -29.49 -3.36
CA TYR A 413 4.76 -29.13 -2.73
C TYR A 413 5.49 -28.16 -3.62
N LEU A 414 5.97 -27.06 -3.05
CA LEU A 414 6.81 -26.09 -3.74
C LEU A 414 8.02 -25.76 -2.88
N LYS A 415 9.20 -25.87 -3.45
CA LYS A 415 10.44 -25.35 -2.89
C LYS A 415 10.98 -24.29 -3.81
N ALA A 416 11.18 -23.07 -3.32
CA ALA A 416 11.78 -22.00 -4.08
C ALA A 416 13.00 -21.45 -3.33
N ASN A 417 14.14 -21.38 -4.01
CA ASN A 417 15.37 -20.80 -3.52
C ASN A 417 15.83 -19.72 -4.48
N VAL A 418 15.93 -18.49 -4.00
CA VAL A 418 16.38 -17.36 -4.81
C VAL A 418 17.54 -16.68 -4.09
N LYS A 419 18.66 -16.56 -4.78
CA LYS A 419 19.84 -15.86 -4.29
C LYS A 419 20.14 -14.69 -5.19
N SER A 420 20.51 -13.54 -4.62
CA SER A 420 20.92 -12.40 -5.44
C SER A 420 22.14 -11.68 -4.89
N LEU A 421 22.92 -11.13 -5.82
CA LEU A 421 24.02 -10.22 -5.54
C LEU A 421 23.75 -8.91 -6.28
N LYS A 422 23.79 -7.79 -5.55
CA LYS A 422 23.52 -6.46 -6.11
C LYS A 422 24.64 -5.50 -5.76
N LEU A 423 25.08 -4.73 -6.75
CA LEU A 423 25.88 -3.53 -6.57
C LEU A 423 24.97 -2.33 -6.78
N ALA A 424 24.97 -1.39 -5.84
CA ALA A 424 24.18 -0.19 -5.92
C ALA A 424 25.04 1.04 -5.67
N PHE A 425 25.06 1.95 -6.64
CA PHE A 425 25.77 3.22 -6.60
C PHE A 425 24.79 4.37 -6.41
N ALA A 426 25.14 5.32 -5.54
CA ALA A 426 24.39 6.54 -5.33
C ALA A 426 25.33 7.75 -5.30
N HIS A 427 24.98 8.81 -6.06
CA HIS A 427 25.72 10.06 -6.08
C HIS A 427 24.78 11.26 -6.10
N LYS A 428 24.93 12.16 -5.13
CA LYS A 428 24.17 13.42 -5.02
C LYS A 428 25.04 14.62 -5.43
N ALA A 429 24.76 15.20 -6.57
CA ALA A 429 25.31 16.46 -6.99
C ALA A 429 24.36 17.64 -6.63
N LYS A 430 24.72 18.88 -6.98
CA LYS A 430 23.88 20.05 -6.63
C LYS A 430 22.45 19.99 -7.19
N ARG A 431 22.27 19.39 -8.37
CA ARG A 431 20.99 19.33 -9.09
C ARG A 431 20.62 17.93 -9.52
N HIS A 432 21.51 16.95 -9.33
CA HIS A 432 21.37 15.57 -9.79
C HIS A 432 21.41 14.61 -8.61
N ASP A 433 20.56 13.63 -8.63
CA ASP A 433 20.56 12.49 -7.71
C ASP A 433 20.62 11.23 -8.56
N ILE A 434 21.85 10.74 -8.79
CA ILE A 434 22.13 9.64 -9.70
C ILE A 434 22.14 8.35 -8.91
N LEU A 435 21.36 7.37 -9.35
CA LEU A 435 21.32 6.02 -8.82
C LEU A 435 21.59 5.02 -9.94
N ALA A 436 22.44 4.03 -9.69
CA ALA A 436 22.69 2.93 -10.61
C ALA A 436 22.78 1.63 -9.84
N GLY A 437 22.40 0.55 -10.46
CA GLY A 437 22.48 -0.78 -9.85
C GLY A 437 22.66 -1.88 -10.88
N LEU A 438 23.38 -2.93 -10.46
CA LEU A 438 23.58 -4.18 -11.19
C LEU A 438 23.22 -5.32 -10.25
N THR A 439 22.33 -6.22 -10.69
CA THR A 439 21.87 -7.36 -9.88
C THR A 439 21.99 -8.65 -10.68
N TYR A 440 22.52 -9.68 -10.06
CA TYR A 440 22.51 -11.04 -10.59
C TYR A 440 21.71 -11.93 -9.65
N LYS A 441 20.68 -12.59 -10.17
CA LYS A 441 19.77 -13.49 -9.44
C LYS A 441 19.92 -14.92 -9.94
N ILE A 442 19.88 -15.87 -9.04
CA ILE A 442 19.80 -17.31 -9.31
C ILE A 442 18.49 -17.80 -8.73
N GLU A 443 17.67 -18.38 -9.57
CA GLU A 443 16.31 -18.85 -9.24
C GLU A 443 16.29 -20.38 -9.39
N HIS A 444 15.93 -21.08 -8.33
CA HIS A 444 15.71 -22.52 -8.34
C HIS A 444 14.35 -22.80 -7.72
N VAL A 445 13.42 -23.34 -8.52
CA VAL A 445 12.08 -23.70 -8.05
C VAL A 445 11.81 -25.16 -8.42
N ASP A 446 11.39 -25.96 -7.45
CA ASP A 446 10.99 -27.35 -7.60
C ASP A 446 9.54 -27.49 -7.15
N GLU A 447 8.67 -27.90 -8.08
CA GLU A 447 7.24 -28.07 -7.87
C GLU A 447 6.84 -29.50 -8.10
N TYR A 448 6.06 -30.04 -7.17
CA TYR A 448 5.32 -31.28 -7.34
C TYR A 448 3.85 -31.01 -7.03
N SER A 449 2.94 -31.33 -7.97
CA SER A 449 1.51 -31.21 -7.77
C SER A 449 0.80 -32.48 -8.21
N ARG A 450 -0.08 -32.96 -7.35
CA ARG A 450 -1.02 -34.04 -7.64
C ARG A 450 -2.37 -33.65 -7.07
N GLU A 451 -3.28 -33.36 -7.98
CA GLU A 451 -4.64 -32.93 -7.64
C GLU A 451 -5.63 -33.79 -8.42
N TYR A 452 -6.79 -34.08 -7.81
CA TYR A 452 -7.94 -34.57 -8.55
C TYR A 452 -9.24 -34.11 -7.88
N GLU A 453 -10.26 -33.99 -8.73
CA GLU A 453 -11.64 -33.74 -8.33
C GLU A 453 -12.52 -34.85 -8.88
N MET A 454 -13.33 -35.43 -8.00
CA MET A 454 -14.36 -36.40 -8.37
C MET A 454 -15.73 -35.80 -8.05
N ARG A 455 -16.65 -35.96 -8.97
CA ARG A 455 -18.02 -35.47 -8.79
C ARG A 455 -19.01 -36.48 -9.30
N ASP A 456 -20.15 -36.53 -8.67
CA ASP A 456 -21.29 -37.09 -9.32
C ASP A 456 -21.87 -36.08 -10.35
N SER A 457 -22.85 -36.54 -11.06
CA SER A 457 -23.41 -35.83 -12.18
C SER A 457 -24.21 -34.56 -11.84
N SER A 458 -24.66 -34.39 -10.59
CA SER A 458 -25.49 -33.24 -10.19
C SER A 458 -24.68 -32.07 -9.59
N GLY A 459 -23.36 -32.18 -9.57
CA GLY A 459 -22.52 -31.15 -8.95
C GLY A 459 -21.78 -30.25 -9.95
N TYR A 460 -21.50 -29.04 -9.51
CA TYR A 460 -20.49 -28.16 -10.12
C TYR A 460 -20.58 -27.96 -11.64
N ASN A 461 -21.77 -27.59 -12.14
CA ASN A 461 -21.87 -27.24 -13.55
C ASN A 461 -21.70 -28.42 -14.53
N ILE A 462 -21.88 -29.64 -14.05
CA ILE A 462 -21.80 -30.87 -14.81
C ILE A 462 -23.18 -31.47 -14.90
N PRO A 463 -23.67 -31.81 -16.11
CA PRO A 463 -24.98 -32.48 -16.30
C PRO A 463 -25.09 -33.80 -15.54
N HIS A 464 -26.24 -34.09 -14.96
CA HIS A 464 -26.49 -35.35 -14.28
C HIS A 464 -26.46 -36.54 -15.27
N THR A 465 -25.51 -37.44 -15.12
CA THR A 465 -25.30 -38.56 -16.05
C THR A 465 -25.31 -39.95 -15.40
N GLY A 466 -25.47 -40.06 -14.06
CA GLY A 466 -25.47 -41.34 -13.36
C GLY A 466 -25.22 -41.18 -11.87
N GLU A 467 -25.10 -42.28 -11.13
CA GLU A 467 -24.97 -42.30 -9.68
C GLU A 467 -23.51 -42.35 -9.18
N ASP A 468 -22.56 -42.66 -10.10
CA ASP A 468 -21.16 -42.84 -9.75
C ASP A 468 -20.36 -41.49 -9.73
N LEU A 469 -19.46 -41.39 -8.75
CA LEU A 469 -18.45 -40.31 -8.76
C LEU A 469 -17.50 -40.45 -9.93
N LYS A 470 -17.42 -39.44 -10.77
CA LYS A 470 -16.53 -39.41 -11.95
C LYS A 470 -15.37 -38.46 -11.70
N MET A 471 -14.19 -38.83 -12.15
CA MET A 471 -13.05 -37.93 -12.16
C MET A 471 -13.29 -36.85 -13.23
N VAL A 472 -13.49 -35.60 -12.78
CA VAL A 472 -13.76 -34.45 -13.67
C VAL A 472 -12.53 -33.58 -13.88
N TYR A 473 -11.56 -33.71 -12.97
CA TYR A 473 -10.29 -33.01 -13.07
C TYR A 473 -9.18 -33.88 -12.46
N SER A 474 -8.03 -33.92 -13.11
CA SER A 474 -6.81 -34.51 -12.59
C SER A 474 -5.62 -33.73 -13.09
N LEU A 475 -4.75 -33.30 -12.16
CA LEU A 475 -3.50 -32.60 -12.47
C LEU A 475 -2.31 -33.37 -11.93
N ARG A 476 -1.31 -33.56 -12.78
CA ARG A 476 0.01 -34.05 -12.37
C ARG A 476 1.09 -33.12 -12.91
N ALA A 477 1.93 -32.64 -12.00
CA ALA A 477 3.05 -31.78 -12.37
C ALA A 477 4.30 -32.13 -11.55
N HIS A 478 5.44 -32.15 -12.20
CA HIS A 478 6.76 -32.19 -11.57
C HIS A 478 7.68 -31.28 -12.37
N ASN A 479 7.71 -30.02 -12.03
CA ASN A 479 8.38 -28.98 -12.78
C ASN A 479 9.56 -28.44 -12.01
N LYS A 480 10.66 -28.22 -12.73
CA LYS A 480 11.87 -27.59 -12.19
C LYS A 480 12.22 -26.37 -13.03
N LEU A 481 12.36 -25.25 -12.35
CA LEU A 481 12.88 -24.01 -12.91
C LEU A 481 14.28 -23.74 -12.35
N ASP A 482 15.28 -23.83 -13.22
CA ASP A 482 16.66 -23.40 -12.95
C ASP A 482 16.95 -22.24 -13.88
N ALA A 483 17.06 -21.04 -13.33
CA ALA A 483 17.19 -19.83 -14.13
C ALA A 483 18.13 -18.81 -13.48
N ASN A 484 18.72 -17.98 -14.34
CA ASN A 484 19.52 -16.84 -13.93
C ASN A 484 18.95 -15.57 -14.56
N ARG A 485 19.01 -14.49 -13.80
CA ARG A 485 18.58 -13.18 -14.26
C ARG A 485 19.66 -12.13 -14.01
N LEU A 486 19.98 -11.38 -15.05
CA LEU A 486 20.86 -10.21 -14.97
C LEU A 486 20.01 -8.96 -15.14
N GLU A 487 20.07 -8.08 -14.17
CA GLU A 487 19.29 -6.83 -14.15
C GLU A 487 20.24 -5.66 -13.92
N ALA A 488 20.02 -4.55 -14.61
CA ALA A 488 20.73 -3.31 -14.36
C ALA A 488 19.78 -2.13 -14.45
N TYR A 489 20.07 -1.06 -13.75
CA TYR A 489 19.35 0.20 -13.91
C TYR A 489 20.30 1.38 -13.73
N ILE A 490 19.94 2.48 -14.40
CA ILE A 490 20.49 3.80 -14.17
C ILE A 490 19.37 4.82 -14.21
N GLN A 491 19.36 5.72 -13.25
CA GLN A 491 18.40 6.83 -13.19
C GLN A 491 19.04 8.11 -12.65
N ASP A 492 18.50 9.24 -13.05
CA ASP A 492 18.85 10.54 -12.48
C ASP A 492 17.58 11.31 -12.12
N THR A 493 17.62 12.01 -11.00
CA THR A 493 16.61 13.00 -10.61
C THR A 493 17.22 14.37 -10.72
N TYR A 494 16.87 15.06 -11.80
CA TYR A 494 17.35 16.40 -12.11
C TYR A 494 16.38 17.47 -11.63
N LYS A 495 16.88 18.38 -10.79
CA LYS A 495 16.11 19.50 -10.25
C LYS A 495 16.58 20.79 -10.86
N PHE A 496 15.67 21.56 -11.44
CA PHE A 496 15.98 22.84 -12.05
C PHE A 496 14.83 23.84 -11.89
N MET A 497 15.15 25.10 -12.11
CA MET A 497 14.21 26.22 -12.06
C MET A 497 14.31 27.04 -13.35
N SER A 498 13.16 27.43 -13.88
CA SER A 498 13.13 28.34 -15.07
C SER A 498 13.67 29.71 -14.71
N SER A 499 14.57 30.23 -15.55
CA SER A 499 15.07 31.61 -15.43
C SER A 499 13.94 32.59 -15.75
N GLY A 500 13.53 33.38 -14.76
CA GLY A 500 12.56 34.47 -14.92
C GLY A 500 11.16 34.20 -14.39
N GLN A 501 10.70 32.95 -14.27
CA GLN A 501 9.34 32.64 -13.80
C GLN A 501 9.26 31.88 -12.47
N HIS A 502 10.40 31.53 -11.86
CA HIS A 502 10.46 30.77 -10.58
C HIS A 502 9.68 29.47 -10.56
N THR A 503 9.45 28.82 -11.72
CA THR A 503 8.84 27.51 -11.82
C THR A 503 9.86 26.45 -11.44
N PHE A 504 9.51 25.56 -10.51
CA PHE A 504 10.34 24.42 -10.14
C PHE A 504 9.97 23.18 -10.93
N PHE A 505 11.00 22.54 -11.48
CA PHE A 505 10.89 21.27 -12.16
C PHE A 505 11.70 20.20 -11.43
N THR A 506 11.12 19.03 -11.27
CA THR A 506 11.82 17.82 -10.87
C THR A 506 11.58 16.78 -11.94
N LEU A 507 12.62 16.45 -12.69
CA LEU A 507 12.62 15.46 -13.76
C LEU A 507 13.35 14.21 -13.26
N ASN A 508 12.66 13.09 -13.16
CA ASN A 508 13.27 11.79 -12.95
C ASN A 508 13.21 11.01 -14.25
N TYR A 509 14.34 10.48 -14.69
CA TYR A 509 14.44 9.67 -15.90
C TYR A 509 15.45 8.55 -15.68
N GLY A 510 15.20 7.43 -16.31
CA GLY A 510 16.07 6.28 -16.19
C GLY A 510 15.68 5.15 -17.11
N VAL A 511 16.54 4.16 -17.16
CA VAL A 511 16.32 2.94 -17.92
C VAL A 511 16.69 1.75 -17.07
N ARG A 512 15.92 0.68 -17.20
CA ARG A 512 16.19 -0.61 -16.62
C ARG A 512 16.41 -1.63 -17.73
N PHE A 513 17.35 -2.51 -17.51
CA PHE A 513 17.68 -3.66 -18.34
C PHE A 513 17.42 -4.94 -17.54
N SER A 514 16.88 -5.96 -18.19
CA SER A 514 16.76 -7.30 -17.63
C SER A 514 16.98 -8.35 -18.72
N HIS A 515 17.77 -9.37 -18.39
CA HIS A 515 17.94 -10.55 -19.23
C HIS A 515 17.66 -11.80 -18.41
N TRP A 516 16.72 -12.64 -18.88
CA TRP A 516 16.33 -13.87 -18.24
C TRP A 516 16.69 -15.07 -19.13
N ASN A 517 17.52 -15.98 -18.64
CA ASN A 517 17.98 -17.09 -19.45
C ASN A 517 16.95 -18.20 -19.65
N PHE A 518 15.87 -18.23 -18.85
CA PHE A 518 14.79 -19.23 -18.97
C PHE A 518 14.13 -19.21 -20.34
N ASN A 519 13.69 -18.03 -20.78
CA ASN A 519 13.08 -17.80 -22.09
C ASN A 519 13.98 -17.02 -23.06
N ARG A 520 15.25 -16.74 -22.67
CA ARG A 520 16.25 -15.95 -23.41
C ARG A 520 15.81 -14.53 -23.76
N GLU A 521 14.89 -13.98 -22.98
CA GLU A 521 14.35 -12.65 -23.21
C GLU A 521 15.27 -11.55 -22.67
N THR A 522 15.41 -10.49 -23.47
CA THR A 522 16.13 -9.27 -23.08
C THR A 522 15.20 -8.09 -23.23
N ILE A 523 15.02 -7.32 -22.16
CA ILE A 523 14.09 -6.20 -22.09
C ILE A 523 14.77 -4.92 -21.61
N PHE A 524 14.29 -3.79 -22.15
CA PHE A 524 14.65 -2.45 -21.74
C PHE A 524 13.39 -1.68 -21.33
N SER A 525 13.45 -1.07 -20.17
CA SER A 525 12.30 -0.38 -19.55
C SER A 525 12.65 1.10 -19.30
N PRO A 526 12.56 1.99 -20.29
CA PRO A 526 12.71 3.42 -20.08
C PRO A 526 11.53 3.97 -19.29
N ARG A 527 11.81 4.88 -18.36
CA ARG A 527 10.82 5.52 -17.49
C ARG A 527 11.16 6.98 -17.29
N VAL A 528 10.14 7.83 -17.28
CA VAL A 528 10.31 9.26 -17.03
C VAL A 528 9.15 9.78 -16.20
N SER A 529 9.44 10.67 -15.26
CA SER A 529 8.42 11.44 -14.54
C SER A 529 8.86 12.89 -14.37
N LEU A 530 7.90 13.80 -14.47
CA LEU A 530 8.09 15.24 -14.37
C LEU A 530 7.13 15.82 -13.34
N SER A 531 7.66 16.56 -12.38
CA SER A 531 6.88 17.36 -11.44
C SER A 531 7.13 18.83 -11.67
N ILE A 532 6.06 19.62 -11.72
CA ILE A 532 6.06 21.06 -12.00
C ILE A 532 5.37 21.78 -10.85
N VAL A 533 6.08 22.71 -10.21
CA VAL A 533 5.50 23.64 -9.23
C VAL A 533 5.46 25.03 -9.89
N PRO A 534 4.27 25.52 -10.24
CA PRO A 534 4.13 26.80 -10.95
C PRO A 534 4.41 27.99 -10.03
N PRO A 535 4.87 29.14 -10.58
CA PRO A 535 5.21 30.33 -9.79
C PRO A 535 4.00 31.07 -9.24
N PHE A 536 2.82 30.91 -9.89
CA PHE A 536 1.60 31.59 -9.49
C PHE A 536 0.97 31.01 -8.23
N ASN A 537 1.23 29.73 -7.94
CA ASN A 537 0.73 29.09 -6.72
C ASN A 537 1.65 27.93 -6.28
N ASN A 538 2.43 28.18 -5.25
CA ASN A 538 3.35 27.19 -4.67
C ASN A 538 2.65 26.01 -3.99
N ASN A 539 1.34 26.07 -3.81
CA ASN A 539 0.55 24.97 -3.24
C ASN A 539 0.07 23.98 -4.30
N VAL A 540 0.22 24.33 -5.57
CA VAL A 540 -0.12 23.47 -6.69
C VAL A 540 1.12 22.68 -7.14
N THR A 541 0.91 21.42 -7.51
CA THR A 541 1.94 20.60 -8.16
C THR A 541 1.28 19.77 -9.24
N PHE A 542 1.79 19.86 -10.47
CA PHE A 542 1.43 18.96 -11.56
C PHE A 542 2.48 17.85 -11.65
N ARG A 543 2.03 16.62 -11.85
CA ARG A 543 2.92 15.47 -12.02
C ARG A 543 2.52 14.69 -13.26
N PHE A 544 3.50 14.30 -14.05
CA PHE A 544 3.32 13.47 -15.23
C PHE A 544 4.31 12.32 -15.17
N ALA A 545 3.88 11.13 -15.53
CA ALA A 545 4.76 9.98 -15.61
C ALA A 545 4.39 9.07 -16.79
N THR A 546 5.40 8.53 -17.44
CA THR A 546 5.25 7.54 -18.51
C THR A 546 6.44 6.59 -18.48
N GLY A 547 6.23 5.39 -19.00
CA GLY A 547 7.29 4.39 -19.08
C GLY A 547 6.81 3.04 -19.51
N LEU A 548 7.77 2.18 -19.80
CA LEU A 548 7.59 0.76 -20.07
C LEU A 548 7.85 -0.03 -18.79
N TYR A 549 6.92 -0.90 -18.45
CA TYR A 549 6.98 -1.78 -17.30
C TYR A 549 6.80 -3.21 -17.76
N TYR A 550 7.73 -4.08 -17.40
CA TYR A 550 7.67 -5.49 -17.73
C TYR A 550 7.60 -6.31 -16.45
N GLN A 551 6.94 -7.44 -16.53
CA GLN A 551 6.91 -8.43 -15.47
C GLN A 551 7.15 -9.80 -16.08
N ALA A 552 8.25 -10.44 -15.71
CA ALA A 552 8.46 -11.84 -16.05
C ALA A 552 7.39 -12.69 -15.37
N PRO A 553 6.79 -13.66 -16.06
CA PRO A 553 5.82 -14.57 -15.45
C PRO A 553 6.43 -15.27 -14.25
N PHE A 554 5.69 -15.35 -13.15
CA PHE A 554 6.10 -16.15 -12.02
C PHE A 554 5.76 -17.63 -12.25
N PHE A 555 6.23 -18.49 -11.39
CA PHE A 555 6.23 -19.94 -11.60
C PHE A 555 4.85 -20.52 -11.99
N LYS A 556 3.75 -20.12 -11.31
CA LYS A 556 2.41 -20.62 -11.66
C LYS A 556 1.90 -20.11 -13.00
N GLU A 557 2.31 -18.93 -13.44
CA GLU A 557 2.00 -18.37 -14.76
C GLU A 557 2.76 -19.04 -15.91
N LEU A 558 3.82 -19.84 -15.62
CA LEU A 558 4.57 -20.58 -16.62
C LEU A 558 3.97 -21.95 -16.95
N ARG A 559 2.95 -22.39 -16.21
CA ARG A 559 2.36 -23.71 -16.39
C ARG A 559 1.53 -23.76 -17.66
N ASP A 560 1.96 -24.54 -18.62
CA ASP A 560 1.21 -24.95 -19.79
C ASP A 560 0.65 -26.35 -19.56
N THR A 561 -0.64 -26.58 -19.85
CA THR A 561 -1.34 -27.80 -19.51
C THR A 561 -1.77 -28.56 -20.76
N THR A 562 -1.57 -29.87 -20.75
CA THR A 562 -2.03 -30.81 -21.80
C THR A 562 -2.79 -31.94 -21.15
N THR A 563 -4.00 -32.22 -21.65
CA THR A 563 -4.82 -33.33 -21.16
C THR A 563 -4.68 -34.55 -22.08
N VAL A 564 -4.27 -35.67 -21.50
CA VAL A 564 -4.15 -36.96 -22.19
C VAL A 564 -4.91 -38.00 -21.36
N GLU A 565 -5.86 -38.68 -21.97
CA GLU A 565 -6.68 -39.73 -21.35
C GLU A 565 -7.32 -39.29 -20.02
N GLY A 566 -7.86 -38.09 -19.95
CA GLY A 566 -8.50 -37.51 -18.76
C GLY A 566 -7.56 -37.05 -17.68
N THR A 567 -6.25 -37.19 -17.85
CA THR A 567 -5.25 -36.65 -16.91
C THR A 567 -4.60 -35.42 -17.51
N THR A 568 -4.62 -34.31 -16.78
CA THR A 568 -3.94 -33.07 -17.15
C THR A 568 -2.51 -33.09 -16.63
N TYR A 569 -1.56 -32.88 -17.50
CA TYR A 569 -0.15 -32.74 -17.21
C TYR A 569 0.24 -31.28 -17.35
N ALA A 570 0.98 -30.75 -16.39
CA ALA A 570 1.52 -29.40 -16.49
C ALA A 570 3.03 -29.43 -16.74
N SER A 571 3.47 -28.61 -17.68
CA SER A 571 4.87 -28.36 -18.00
C SER A 571 5.16 -26.87 -18.04
N LEU A 572 6.45 -26.47 -18.03
CA LEU A 572 6.81 -25.06 -18.07
C LEU A 572 6.92 -24.56 -19.51
N ASN A 573 6.13 -23.54 -19.87
CA ASN A 573 6.20 -22.89 -21.18
C ASN A 573 7.43 -21.96 -21.24
N ARG A 574 8.46 -22.39 -22.00
CA ARG A 574 9.68 -21.60 -22.23
C ARG A 574 9.55 -20.52 -23.31
N LYS A 575 8.43 -20.47 -24.02
CA LYS A 575 8.20 -19.49 -25.09
C LYS A 575 7.42 -18.27 -24.62
N ILE A 576 6.89 -18.33 -23.40
CA ILE A 576 6.10 -17.25 -22.83
C ILE A 576 6.95 -15.99 -22.66
N LYS A 577 6.40 -14.84 -23.05
CA LYS A 577 7.07 -13.55 -22.92
C LYS A 577 6.74 -12.88 -21.59
N SER A 578 7.59 -11.96 -21.19
CA SER A 578 7.27 -11.06 -20.08
C SER A 578 6.05 -10.22 -20.40
N GLN A 579 5.12 -10.16 -19.45
CA GLN A 579 3.96 -9.29 -19.51
C GLN A 579 4.41 -7.83 -19.54
N ARG A 580 3.70 -6.96 -20.24
CA ARG A 580 4.10 -5.58 -20.49
C ARG A 580 2.97 -4.61 -20.25
N SER A 581 3.31 -3.46 -19.63
CA SER A 581 2.41 -2.33 -19.43
C SER A 581 3.10 -1.02 -19.82
N ILE A 582 2.42 -0.20 -20.61
CA ILE A 582 2.85 1.18 -20.90
C ILE A 582 1.97 2.11 -20.08
N HIS A 583 2.58 2.91 -19.21
CA HIS A 583 1.85 3.82 -18.33
C HIS A 583 1.83 5.23 -18.87
N PHE A 584 0.68 5.90 -18.76
CA PHE A 584 0.49 7.34 -18.92
C PHE A 584 -0.27 7.84 -17.70
N ILE A 585 0.34 8.74 -16.94
CA ILE A 585 -0.20 9.23 -15.67
C ILE A 585 -0.09 10.75 -15.66
N ALA A 586 -1.18 11.43 -15.29
CA ALA A 586 -1.24 12.86 -15.06
C ALA A 586 -1.90 13.12 -13.70
N ALA A 587 -1.23 13.89 -12.85
CA ALA A 587 -1.72 14.15 -11.50
C ALA A 587 -1.68 15.65 -11.17
N TYR A 588 -2.63 16.07 -10.36
CA TYR A 588 -2.77 17.40 -9.80
C TYR A 588 -2.84 17.32 -8.29
N ASP A 589 -1.92 17.95 -7.60
CA ASP A 589 -1.93 18.09 -6.14
C ASP A 589 -2.20 19.54 -5.76
N TYR A 590 -3.12 19.76 -4.84
CA TYR A 590 -3.40 21.09 -4.29
C TYR A 590 -3.41 21.05 -2.76
N LYS A 591 -2.56 21.87 -2.16
CA LYS A 591 -2.48 22.05 -0.71
C LYS A 591 -3.21 23.31 -0.31
N PHE A 592 -4.06 23.21 0.68
CA PHE A 592 -4.82 24.35 1.17
C PHE A 592 -5.01 24.25 2.69
N LYS A 593 -5.50 25.32 3.27
CA LYS A 593 -5.89 25.34 4.68
C LYS A 593 -7.40 25.61 4.79
N LEU A 594 -8.04 24.88 5.65
CA LEU A 594 -9.40 25.10 6.06
C LEU A 594 -9.42 25.21 7.59
N ASN A 595 -9.91 26.32 8.16
CA ASN A 595 -9.89 26.61 9.59
C ASN A 595 -8.48 26.44 10.20
N ASP A 596 -7.47 27.02 9.53
CA ASP A 596 -6.04 26.93 9.86
C ASP A 596 -5.45 25.52 9.86
N ARG A 597 -6.19 24.49 9.45
CA ARG A 597 -5.74 23.12 9.32
C ARG A 597 -5.30 22.81 7.90
N PRO A 598 -4.23 22.03 7.73
CA PRO A 598 -3.72 21.70 6.41
C PRO A 598 -4.49 20.54 5.78
N TYR A 599 -4.81 20.70 4.51
CA TYR A 599 -5.44 19.70 3.64
C TYR A 599 -4.63 19.56 2.36
N LYS A 600 -4.72 18.38 1.76
CA LYS A 600 -4.17 18.11 0.43
C LYS A 600 -5.22 17.38 -0.40
N PHE A 601 -5.57 17.93 -1.54
CA PHE A 601 -6.36 17.27 -2.56
C PHE A 601 -5.42 16.75 -3.65
N THR A 602 -5.63 15.50 -4.07
CA THR A 602 -4.92 14.85 -5.17
C THR A 602 -5.93 14.29 -6.15
N ALA A 603 -5.78 14.61 -7.42
CA ALA A 603 -6.50 13.98 -8.53
C ALA A 603 -5.47 13.39 -9.49
N GLU A 604 -5.62 12.14 -9.86
CA GLU A 604 -4.70 11.45 -10.75
C GLU A 604 -5.49 10.64 -11.79
N ALA A 605 -5.26 10.93 -13.07
CA ALA A 605 -5.80 10.18 -14.19
C ALA A 605 -4.70 9.28 -14.76
N TYR A 606 -5.06 8.05 -15.11
CA TYR A 606 -4.12 7.08 -15.65
C TYR A 606 -4.70 6.27 -16.81
N TYR A 607 -3.80 5.84 -17.68
CA TYR A 607 -4.04 4.86 -18.72
C TYR A 607 -2.85 3.90 -18.77
N LYS A 608 -3.13 2.60 -18.74
CA LYS A 608 -2.16 1.51 -18.92
C LYS A 608 -2.53 0.72 -20.15
N ALA A 609 -1.67 0.70 -21.16
CA ALA A 609 -1.80 -0.21 -22.29
C ALA A 609 -1.10 -1.52 -21.93
N LEU A 610 -1.84 -2.63 -21.92
CA LEU A 610 -1.39 -3.95 -21.52
C LEU A 610 -1.12 -4.83 -22.73
N ALA A 611 -0.04 -5.60 -22.72
CA ALA A 611 0.31 -6.56 -23.76
C ALA A 611 1.01 -7.77 -23.15
N ASP A 612 0.94 -8.90 -23.86
CA ASP A 612 1.52 -10.16 -23.45
C ASP A 612 1.03 -10.63 -22.07
N ILE A 613 -0.21 -10.29 -21.68
CA ILE A 613 -0.82 -10.66 -20.39
C ILE A 613 -1.17 -12.14 -20.39
N VAL A 614 -0.81 -12.84 -19.33
CA VAL A 614 -1.24 -14.22 -19.07
C VAL A 614 -2.64 -14.17 -18.47
N PRO A 615 -3.67 -14.64 -19.18
CA PRO A 615 -5.02 -14.61 -18.66
C PRO A 615 -5.18 -15.60 -17.51
N TYR A 616 -6.06 -15.27 -16.57
CA TYR A 616 -6.37 -16.14 -15.45
C TYR A 616 -7.83 -16.05 -15.06
N SER A 617 -8.34 -17.11 -14.44
CA SER A 617 -9.66 -17.16 -13.84
C SER A 617 -9.55 -17.38 -12.32
N VAL A 618 -10.60 -17.00 -11.61
CA VAL A 618 -10.74 -17.30 -10.17
C VAL A 618 -11.87 -18.28 -10.02
N ASN A 619 -11.53 -19.49 -9.59
CA ASN A 619 -12.47 -20.57 -9.35
C ASN A 619 -12.60 -20.79 -7.85
N ASN A 620 -13.74 -20.39 -7.30
CA ASN A 620 -13.94 -20.21 -5.85
C ASN A 620 -12.90 -19.22 -5.30
N VAL A 621 -11.87 -19.69 -4.62
CA VAL A 621 -10.73 -18.87 -4.12
C VAL A 621 -9.40 -19.21 -4.80
N LYS A 622 -9.40 -20.18 -5.71
CA LYS A 622 -8.22 -20.68 -6.42
C LYS A 622 -8.00 -19.91 -7.72
N VAL A 623 -6.80 -19.38 -7.93
CA VAL A 623 -6.39 -18.69 -9.15
C VAL A 623 -5.82 -19.72 -10.13
N VAL A 624 -6.35 -19.75 -11.35
CA VAL A 624 -5.94 -20.65 -12.43
C VAL A 624 -5.44 -19.82 -13.60
N TYR A 625 -4.15 -19.93 -13.94
CA TYR A 625 -3.49 -19.22 -15.04
C TYR A 625 -3.52 -20.07 -16.32
N ASP A 626 -3.68 -19.40 -17.47
CA ASP A 626 -3.61 -20.03 -18.80
C ASP A 626 -2.34 -19.58 -19.52
N ALA A 627 -1.26 -20.35 -19.40
CA ALA A 627 0.01 -20.08 -20.06
C ALA A 627 0.06 -20.50 -21.54
N SER A 628 -1.01 -21.08 -22.08
CA SER A 628 -1.08 -21.48 -23.49
C SER A 628 -1.23 -20.28 -24.43
N GLN A 629 -1.71 -19.15 -23.91
CA GLN A 629 -1.96 -17.93 -24.67
C GLN A 629 -1.64 -16.67 -23.89
N GLN A 630 -1.33 -15.61 -24.61
CA GLN A 630 -1.14 -14.27 -24.06
C GLN A 630 -2.04 -13.29 -24.79
N CYS A 631 -2.54 -12.31 -24.10
CA CYS A 631 -3.51 -11.35 -24.63
C CYS A 631 -3.07 -9.89 -24.40
N SER A 632 -3.75 -8.96 -25.07
CA SER A 632 -3.62 -7.53 -24.85
C SER A 632 -4.77 -7.01 -23.99
N GLY A 633 -4.65 -5.79 -23.49
CA GLY A 633 -5.70 -5.18 -22.71
C GLY A 633 -5.42 -3.72 -22.37
N HIS A 634 -6.22 -3.18 -21.49
CA HIS A 634 -6.01 -1.86 -20.93
C HIS A 634 -6.53 -1.78 -19.49
N SER A 635 -5.99 -0.83 -18.75
CA SER A 635 -6.56 -0.36 -17.50
C SER A 635 -6.53 1.16 -17.48
N MET A 636 -7.66 1.80 -17.21
CA MET A 636 -7.74 3.24 -17.14
C MET A 636 -8.64 3.69 -15.99
N GLY A 637 -8.40 4.90 -15.51
CA GLY A 637 -9.23 5.41 -14.43
C GLY A 637 -8.80 6.77 -13.90
N VAL A 638 -9.53 7.17 -12.86
CA VAL A 638 -9.28 8.42 -12.12
C VAL A 638 -9.31 8.11 -10.63
N ASP A 639 -8.26 8.54 -9.95
CA ASP A 639 -8.10 8.43 -8.50
C ASP A 639 -8.19 9.82 -7.88
N LEU A 640 -9.09 9.99 -6.90
CA LEU A 640 -9.27 11.20 -6.13
C LEU A 640 -8.94 10.91 -4.66
N LYS A 641 -8.19 11.79 -4.01
CA LYS A 641 -7.88 11.67 -2.58
C LYS A 641 -7.93 13.03 -1.92
N LEU A 642 -8.72 13.15 -0.87
CA LEU A 642 -8.71 14.28 0.04
C LEU A 642 -8.09 13.82 1.36
N TYR A 643 -6.92 14.34 1.62
CA TYR A 643 -6.16 14.10 2.84
C TYR A 643 -6.21 15.35 3.74
N GLY A 644 -6.34 15.17 5.03
CA GLY A 644 -6.41 16.31 5.94
C GLY A 644 -6.20 15.95 7.40
N GLU A 645 -5.87 16.97 8.15
CA GLU A 645 -5.81 16.94 9.59
C GLU A 645 -7.14 17.46 10.13
N PHE A 646 -8.14 16.59 10.26
CA PHE A 646 -9.46 16.98 10.78
C PHE A 646 -9.37 17.40 12.25
N VAL A 647 -8.47 16.82 13.01
CA VAL A 647 -8.05 17.26 14.35
C VAL A 647 -6.51 17.35 14.42
N PRO A 648 -5.94 18.34 15.14
CA PRO A 648 -4.50 18.55 15.20
C PRO A 648 -3.73 17.28 15.59
N GLY A 649 -2.79 16.84 14.73
CA GLY A 649 -1.90 15.72 14.97
C GLY A 649 -2.41 14.36 14.51
N THR A 650 -3.54 14.30 13.76
CA THR A 650 -4.10 13.06 13.20
C THR A 650 -4.24 13.14 11.70
N ASP A 651 -3.96 12.05 11.02
CA ASP A 651 -4.08 11.91 9.57
C ASP A 651 -5.37 11.19 9.23
N SER A 652 -6.20 11.79 8.39
CA SER A 652 -7.42 11.19 7.87
C SER A 652 -7.56 11.47 6.38
N TRP A 653 -8.18 10.58 5.64
CA TRP A 653 -8.43 10.78 4.21
C TRP A 653 -9.68 10.07 3.72
N VAL A 654 -10.19 10.58 2.62
CA VAL A 654 -11.17 9.93 1.76
C VAL A 654 -10.52 9.70 0.41
N SER A 655 -10.66 8.52 -0.14
CA SER A 655 -10.20 8.17 -1.49
C SER A 655 -11.35 7.60 -2.31
N LEU A 656 -11.45 8.02 -3.57
CA LEU A 656 -12.37 7.49 -4.56
C LEU A 656 -11.58 7.12 -5.80
N SER A 657 -11.71 5.89 -6.23
CA SER A 657 -11.12 5.37 -7.46
C SER A 657 -12.23 4.94 -8.40
N LEU A 658 -12.15 5.37 -9.65
CA LEU A 658 -13.00 4.91 -10.75
C LEU A 658 -12.10 4.26 -11.79
N MET A 659 -12.42 3.02 -12.19
CA MET A 659 -11.56 2.27 -13.12
C MET A 659 -12.34 1.39 -14.09
N ASP A 660 -11.71 1.07 -15.21
CA ASP A 660 -12.13 0.07 -16.19
C ASP A 660 -10.90 -0.74 -16.61
N THR A 661 -10.93 -2.06 -16.37
CA THR A 661 -9.81 -2.94 -16.69
C THR A 661 -10.28 -4.15 -17.46
N LYS A 662 -9.83 -4.26 -18.71
CA LYS A 662 -10.25 -5.31 -19.65
C LYS A 662 -9.08 -5.90 -20.39
N ILE A 663 -9.22 -7.18 -20.73
CA ILE A 663 -8.34 -7.90 -21.66
C ILE A 663 -9.11 -8.22 -22.94
N ASN A 664 -8.40 -8.32 -24.03
CA ASN A 664 -8.94 -8.76 -25.31
C ASN A 664 -8.42 -10.17 -25.61
N LEU A 665 -9.31 -11.12 -25.52
CA LEU A 665 -9.03 -12.53 -25.76
C LEU A 665 -9.81 -12.98 -27.00
N ASN A 666 -9.09 -13.36 -28.05
CA ASN A 666 -9.68 -13.80 -29.32
C ASN A 666 -10.69 -12.80 -29.93
N GLY A 667 -10.43 -11.49 -29.77
CA GLY A 667 -11.31 -10.44 -30.30
C GLY A 667 -12.48 -10.07 -29.38
N VAL A 668 -12.63 -10.77 -28.24
CA VAL A 668 -13.66 -10.48 -27.24
C VAL A 668 -13.05 -9.67 -26.08
N SER A 669 -13.65 -8.54 -25.76
CA SER A 669 -13.24 -7.71 -24.60
C SER A 669 -13.88 -8.25 -23.33
N ILE A 670 -13.05 -8.67 -22.38
CA ILE A 670 -13.47 -9.33 -21.13
C ILE A 670 -12.95 -8.54 -19.95
N PRO A 671 -13.77 -8.30 -18.90
CA PRO A 671 -13.26 -7.67 -17.68
C PRO A 671 -12.22 -8.58 -17.00
N MET A 672 -11.14 -7.99 -16.49
CA MET A 672 -10.19 -8.75 -15.67
C MET A 672 -10.85 -9.16 -14.33
N PRO A 673 -10.45 -10.29 -13.74
CA PRO A 673 -10.99 -10.73 -12.44
C PRO A 673 -10.81 -9.70 -11.31
N THR A 674 -9.91 -8.74 -11.48
CA THR A 674 -9.63 -7.62 -10.55
C THR A 674 -10.37 -6.33 -10.89
N ASP A 675 -11.22 -6.33 -11.92
CA ASP A 675 -11.95 -5.13 -12.35
C ASP A 675 -13.01 -4.73 -11.31
N GLN A 676 -12.72 -3.72 -10.52
CA GLN A 676 -13.66 -3.03 -9.62
C GLN A 676 -13.92 -1.62 -10.14
N ARG A 677 -15.06 -1.37 -10.78
CA ARG A 677 -15.34 -0.11 -11.47
C ARG A 677 -15.28 1.11 -10.57
N TYR A 678 -15.52 0.93 -9.27
CA TYR A 678 -15.34 1.98 -8.27
C TYR A 678 -14.90 1.41 -6.92
N ALA A 679 -14.11 2.20 -6.18
CA ALA A 679 -13.74 1.93 -4.80
C ALA A 679 -13.69 3.26 -4.02
N LEU A 680 -14.49 3.35 -2.96
CA LEU A 680 -14.53 4.47 -2.03
C LEU A 680 -14.03 3.99 -0.68
N ASN A 681 -12.95 4.60 -0.18
CA ASN A 681 -12.41 4.32 1.13
C ASN A 681 -12.37 5.58 1.97
N LEU A 682 -12.72 5.45 3.25
CA LEU A 682 -12.55 6.49 4.24
C LEU A 682 -11.72 5.91 5.38
N TYR A 683 -10.66 6.61 5.70
CA TYR A 683 -9.85 6.38 6.88
C TYR A 683 -9.89 7.62 7.76
N PHE A 684 -10.34 7.45 8.99
CA PHE A 684 -10.43 8.52 9.96
C PHE A 684 -9.82 8.07 11.27
N THR A 685 -8.93 8.86 11.81
CA THR A 685 -8.35 8.67 13.15
C THR A 685 -8.36 10.00 13.88
N ASP A 686 -8.82 9.99 15.11
CA ASP A 686 -8.95 11.20 15.91
C ASP A 686 -8.90 10.95 17.41
N TYR A 687 -8.55 12.02 18.16
CA TYR A 687 -8.73 12.08 19.60
C TYR A 687 -10.07 12.73 19.93
N PHE A 688 -10.70 12.29 21.01
CA PHE A 688 -11.92 12.96 21.48
C PHE A 688 -11.63 14.41 21.87
N PRO A 689 -12.53 15.36 21.57
CA PRO A 689 -12.35 16.75 21.92
C PRO A 689 -12.02 16.96 23.40
N GLY A 690 -10.96 17.74 23.69
CA GLY A 690 -10.54 18.05 25.06
C GLY A 690 -9.71 16.97 25.74
N THR A 691 -9.40 15.85 25.12
CA THR A 691 -8.58 14.80 25.69
C THR A 691 -7.68 14.13 24.67
N ASP A 692 -6.48 13.81 25.03
CA ASP A 692 -5.54 12.99 24.26
C ASP A 692 -5.44 11.55 24.77
N LYS A 693 -6.30 11.19 25.74
CA LYS A 693 -6.36 9.83 26.30
C LYS A 693 -7.25 8.90 25.47
N TRP A 694 -8.33 9.42 24.88
CA TRP A 694 -9.25 8.67 24.06
C TRP A 694 -8.98 8.92 22.59
N ARG A 695 -8.76 7.87 21.84
CA ARG A 695 -8.60 7.90 20.38
C ARG A 695 -9.61 6.98 19.73
N MET A 696 -10.23 7.47 18.67
CA MET A 696 -11.13 6.73 17.80
C MET A 696 -10.49 6.54 16.42
N SER A 697 -10.76 5.44 15.78
CA SER A 697 -10.44 5.17 14.38
C SER A 697 -11.66 4.58 13.68
N LEU A 698 -11.94 5.04 12.48
CA LEU A 698 -13.02 4.55 11.62
C LEU A 698 -12.44 4.23 10.25
N LYS A 699 -12.76 3.06 9.76
CA LYS A 699 -12.40 2.59 8.42
C LYS A 699 -13.69 2.20 7.69
N LEU A 700 -13.97 2.85 6.56
CA LEU A 700 -15.07 2.50 5.68
C LEU A 700 -14.51 2.05 4.34
N ALA A 701 -15.07 0.99 3.79
CA ALA A 701 -14.79 0.53 2.44
C ALA A 701 -16.11 0.25 1.71
N PHE A 702 -16.25 0.80 0.53
CA PHE A 702 -17.37 0.56 -0.37
C PHE A 702 -16.80 0.38 -1.79
N ALA A 703 -16.89 -0.81 -2.34
CA ALA A 703 -16.32 -1.12 -3.65
C ALA A 703 -17.27 -1.94 -4.50
N ASP A 704 -17.13 -1.84 -5.82
CA ASP A 704 -17.88 -2.65 -6.77
C ASP A 704 -17.60 -4.15 -6.58
N GLY A 705 -18.55 -4.98 -6.93
CA GLY A 705 -18.36 -6.42 -6.96
C GLY A 705 -17.40 -6.86 -8.06
N LEU A 706 -16.61 -7.90 -7.79
CA LEU A 706 -15.72 -8.48 -8.78
C LEU A 706 -16.49 -9.25 -9.86
N PRO A 707 -15.95 -9.30 -11.09
CA PRO A 707 -16.46 -10.21 -12.12
C PRO A 707 -16.32 -11.68 -11.71
N PHE A 708 -17.31 -12.50 -12.00
CA PHE A 708 -17.27 -13.94 -11.78
C PHE A 708 -18.04 -14.69 -12.85
N GLY A 709 -17.79 -15.97 -12.97
CA GLY A 709 -18.46 -16.86 -13.89
C GLY A 709 -18.38 -18.32 -13.47
N PRO A 710 -19.05 -19.22 -14.18
CA PRO A 710 -19.01 -20.65 -13.89
C PRO A 710 -17.57 -21.20 -14.03
N PRO A 711 -17.14 -22.09 -13.16
CA PRO A 711 -15.85 -22.74 -13.26
C PRO A 711 -15.77 -23.63 -14.49
N HIS A 712 -14.55 -23.93 -14.94
CA HIS A 712 -14.28 -24.81 -16.10
C HIS A 712 -14.96 -24.34 -17.40
N LYS A 713 -15.32 -23.07 -17.51
CA LYS A 713 -15.82 -22.42 -18.74
C LYS A 713 -14.78 -21.43 -19.26
N GLU A 714 -14.94 -21.03 -20.52
CA GLU A 714 -14.11 -20.00 -21.11
C GLU A 714 -14.21 -18.68 -20.35
N LEU A 715 -13.11 -17.92 -20.30
CA LEU A 715 -13.07 -16.61 -19.65
C LEU A 715 -14.14 -15.64 -20.19
N SER A 716 -14.58 -15.80 -21.43
CA SER A 716 -15.69 -15.05 -22.03
C SER A 716 -17.02 -15.20 -21.29
N SER A 717 -17.18 -16.25 -20.48
CA SER A 717 -18.37 -16.49 -19.65
C SER A 717 -18.37 -15.73 -18.31
N MET A 718 -17.29 -15.01 -17.95
CA MET A 718 -17.20 -14.16 -16.76
C MET A 718 -18.00 -12.85 -16.93
N GLN A 719 -19.31 -12.94 -17.04
CA GLN A 719 -20.21 -11.81 -17.32
C GLN A 719 -20.99 -11.33 -16.09
N PHE A 720 -20.95 -12.08 -15.00
CA PHE A 720 -21.65 -11.73 -13.76
C PHE A 720 -20.77 -10.85 -12.89
N ARG A 721 -21.42 -10.05 -12.02
CA ARG A 721 -20.74 -9.30 -10.97
C ARG A 721 -21.31 -9.65 -9.60
N ALA A 722 -20.41 -9.85 -8.66
CA ALA A 722 -20.78 -10.02 -7.26
C ALA A 722 -21.44 -8.74 -6.72
N PRO A 723 -22.25 -8.83 -5.65
CA PRO A 723 -22.71 -7.65 -4.94
C PRO A 723 -21.55 -6.77 -4.46
N ALA A 724 -21.81 -5.45 -4.35
CA ALA A 724 -20.83 -4.51 -3.88
C ALA A 724 -20.31 -4.87 -2.48
N TYR A 725 -19.01 -4.82 -2.28
CA TYR A 725 -18.35 -4.97 -1.00
C TYR A 725 -18.58 -3.74 -0.12
N LYS A 726 -19.05 -3.95 1.10
CA LYS A 726 -19.40 -2.89 2.05
C LYS A 726 -18.88 -3.26 3.43
N ARG A 727 -18.01 -2.43 4.01
CA ARG A 727 -17.48 -2.71 5.34
C ARG A 727 -17.25 -1.43 6.14
N ALA A 728 -17.55 -1.50 7.42
CA ALA A 728 -17.23 -0.48 8.40
C ALA A 728 -16.56 -1.13 9.60
N ASP A 729 -15.36 -0.66 9.94
CA ASP A 729 -14.64 -1.06 11.15
C ASP A 729 -14.40 0.16 12.03
N ILE A 730 -14.70 0.05 13.32
CA ILE A 730 -14.48 1.11 14.29
C ILE A 730 -13.56 0.60 15.39
N GLY A 731 -12.60 1.43 15.79
CA GLY A 731 -11.70 1.16 16.90
C GLY A 731 -11.73 2.31 17.91
N MET A 732 -11.72 1.95 19.19
CA MET A 732 -11.58 2.90 20.29
C MET A 732 -10.38 2.48 21.13
N SER A 733 -9.54 3.44 21.52
CA SER A 733 -8.37 3.18 22.36
C SER A 733 -8.29 4.19 23.48
N TYR A 734 -7.97 3.71 24.67
CA TYR A 734 -7.76 4.52 25.87
C TYR A 734 -6.32 4.40 26.35
N ARG A 735 -5.67 5.54 26.57
CA ARG A 735 -4.31 5.61 27.11
C ARG A 735 -4.37 5.53 28.64
N LEU A 736 -4.08 4.35 29.15
CA LEU A 736 -4.04 4.07 30.59
C LEU A 736 -2.88 4.78 31.29
N PHE A 737 -1.73 4.88 30.60
CA PHE A 737 -0.52 5.45 31.16
C PHE A 737 0.29 6.21 30.10
N ASP A 738 0.84 7.36 30.48
CA ASP A 738 1.77 8.19 29.71
C ASP A 738 2.85 8.71 30.64
N ARG A 739 4.10 8.26 30.45
CA ARG A 739 5.24 8.66 31.29
C ARG A 739 5.56 10.15 31.21
N GLU A 740 5.37 10.79 30.06
CA GLU A 740 5.69 12.21 29.87
C GLU A 740 4.73 13.11 30.64
N LYS A 741 3.50 12.66 30.86
CA LYS A 741 2.44 13.37 31.58
C LYS A 741 2.24 12.90 33.02
N SER A 742 2.94 11.83 33.43
CA SER A 742 2.83 11.24 34.75
C SER A 742 3.83 11.89 35.71
N GLU A 743 3.43 12.04 36.96
CA GLU A 743 4.34 12.39 38.06
C GLU A 743 5.42 11.31 38.28
N LYS A 744 5.14 10.07 37.89
CA LYS A 744 6.07 8.93 37.97
C LYS A 744 7.04 8.88 36.77
N LYS A 745 7.84 9.90 36.56
CA LYS A 745 8.86 10.00 35.49
C LYS A 745 9.88 8.85 35.46
N LYS A 746 10.01 8.08 36.52
CA LYS A 746 10.90 6.90 36.63
C LYS A 746 10.21 5.58 36.27
N SER A 747 8.98 5.59 35.77
CA SER A 747 8.30 4.37 35.34
C SER A 747 9.06 3.67 34.20
N VAL A 748 9.11 2.34 34.21
CA VAL A 748 9.65 1.51 33.16
C VAL A 748 8.76 1.63 31.91
N PHE A 749 7.45 1.77 32.10
CA PHE A 749 6.49 1.94 31.01
C PHE A 749 6.55 3.36 30.44
N LYS A 750 6.58 3.46 29.11
CA LYS A 750 6.46 4.73 28.39
C LYS A 750 5.01 5.07 28.12
N ASN A 751 4.29 4.15 27.47
CA ASN A 751 2.87 4.27 27.20
C ASN A 751 2.17 2.92 27.40
N VAL A 752 0.92 2.95 27.86
CA VAL A 752 0.04 1.78 27.93
C VAL A 752 -1.30 2.14 27.30
N TRP A 753 -1.67 1.40 26.28
CA TRP A 753 -2.93 1.58 25.55
C TRP A 753 -3.80 0.35 25.67
N LEU A 754 -5.07 0.54 26.00
CA LEU A 754 -6.13 -0.45 25.90
C LEU A 754 -7.03 -0.08 24.73
N GLY A 755 -7.36 -1.01 23.85
CA GLY A 755 -8.23 -0.78 22.69
C GLY A 755 -9.30 -1.85 22.54
N ILE A 756 -10.41 -1.47 21.96
CA ILE A 756 -11.49 -2.34 21.52
C ILE A 756 -11.83 -1.96 20.08
N ASP A 757 -11.82 -2.94 19.19
CA ASP A 757 -12.20 -2.78 17.80
C ASP A 757 -13.47 -3.59 17.53
N CYS A 758 -14.41 -3.01 16.79
CA CYS A 758 -15.57 -3.70 16.23
C CYS A 758 -15.37 -3.79 14.70
N LEU A 759 -15.09 -4.98 14.23
CA LEU A 759 -14.88 -5.28 12.81
C LEU A 759 -16.23 -5.64 12.19
N ASN A 760 -16.49 -5.18 10.97
CA ASN A 760 -17.75 -5.32 10.26
C ASN A 760 -18.94 -4.87 11.14
N LEU A 761 -18.92 -3.60 11.57
CA LEU A 761 -19.86 -2.98 12.52
C LEU A 761 -21.32 -3.27 12.20
N PHE A 762 -21.70 -3.23 10.94
CA PHE A 762 -23.09 -3.43 10.49
C PHE A 762 -23.45 -4.91 10.25
N GLY A 763 -22.49 -5.86 10.38
CA GLY A 763 -22.71 -7.28 10.15
C GLY A 763 -23.12 -7.60 8.71
N ILE A 764 -22.57 -6.88 7.73
CA ILE A 764 -22.91 -7.07 6.31
C ILE A 764 -22.26 -8.36 5.81
N ASN A 765 -23.05 -9.20 5.15
CA ASN A 765 -22.61 -10.42 4.51
C ASN A 765 -21.98 -10.08 3.14
N ASN A 766 -20.65 -9.86 3.11
CA ASN A 766 -19.91 -9.65 1.88
C ASN A 766 -19.58 -10.99 1.23
N VAL A 767 -19.74 -11.09 -0.07
CA VAL A 767 -19.45 -12.32 -0.81
C VAL A 767 -17.95 -12.42 -1.07
N ASN A 768 -17.34 -13.54 -0.66
CA ASN A 768 -15.94 -13.87 -0.94
C ASN A 768 -15.80 -14.61 -2.29
N SER A 769 -16.66 -15.59 -2.51
CA SER A 769 -16.62 -16.48 -3.66
C SER A 769 -17.98 -17.14 -3.86
N TYR A 770 -18.10 -17.94 -4.91
CA TYR A 770 -19.30 -18.71 -5.18
C TYR A 770 -18.98 -20.19 -5.35
N TYR A 771 -19.86 -21.03 -4.77
CA TYR A 771 -19.96 -22.45 -5.14
C TYR A 771 -20.98 -22.57 -6.26
N TRP A 772 -20.61 -23.24 -7.33
CA TRP A 772 -21.51 -23.53 -8.42
C TRP A 772 -22.06 -24.95 -8.30
N ILE A 773 -23.36 -25.09 -8.35
CA ILE A 773 -24.08 -26.36 -8.27
C ILE A 773 -25.08 -26.43 -9.43
N THR A 774 -25.39 -27.63 -9.85
CA THR A 774 -26.37 -27.91 -10.89
C THR A 774 -27.50 -28.76 -10.29
N ASP A 775 -28.73 -28.39 -10.57
CA ASP A 775 -29.90 -29.19 -10.15
C ASP A 775 -30.16 -30.37 -11.12
N VAL A 776 -31.14 -31.19 -10.80
CA VAL A 776 -31.54 -32.36 -11.61
C VAL A 776 -32.03 -31.98 -12.99
N THR A 777 -32.41 -30.71 -13.21
CA THR A 777 -32.84 -30.18 -14.52
C THR A 777 -31.69 -29.56 -15.31
N ASN A 778 -30.46 -29.65 -14.81
CA ASN A 778 -29.25 -29.01 -15.33
C ASN A 778 -29.25 -27.49 -15.22
N GLN A 779 -30.09 -26.87 -14.37
CA GLN A 779 -30.03 -25.47 -14.10
C GLN A 779 -28.89 -25.19 -13.08
N GLN A 780 -28.08 -24.15 -13.38
CA GLN A 780 -26.91 -23.81 -12.58
C GLN A 780 -27.24 -22.72 -11.55
N TYR A 781 -26.70 -22.87 -10.35
CA TYR A 781 -26.84 -21.92 -9.26
C TYR A 781 -25.49 -21.54 -8.70
N ALA A 782 -25.27 -20.24 -8.50
CA ALA A 782 -24.13 -19.68 -7.82
C ALA A 782 -24.46 -19.49 -6.32
N VAL A 783 -24.00 -20.38 -5.47
CA VAL A 783 -24.23 -20.31 -4.03
C VAL A 783 -23.15 -19.43 -3.40
N PRO A 784 -23.50 -18.29 -2.75
CA PRO A 784 -22.52 -17.38 -2.17
C PRO A 784 -21.82 -18.01 -0.97
N ASN A 785 -20.52 -17.73 -0.86
CA ASN A 785 -19.69 -18.00 0.31
C ASN A 785 -19.33 -16.64 0.92
N TYR A 786 -19.78 -16.38 2.14
CA TYR A 786 -19.66 -15.08 2.78
C TYR A 786 -18.38 -14.95 3.59
N LEU A 787 -17.84 -13.72 3.65
CA LEU A 787 -16.75 -13.28 4.51
C LEU A 787 -17.19 -13.19 5.97
N THR A 788 -16.30 -12.66 6.84
CA THR A 788 -16.53 -12.65 8.29
C THR A 788 -17.70 -11.76 8.69
N GLY A 789 -18.50 -12.23 9.62
CA GLY A 789 -19.53 -11.48 10.30
C GLY A 789 -18.97 -10.41 11.24
N ARG A 790 -19.82 -9.79 12.08
CA ARG A 790 -19.39 -8.83 13.10
C ARG A 790 -18.47 -9.49 14.13
N GLN A 791 -17.33 -8.85 14.42
CA GLN A 791 -16.36 -9.33 15.40
C GLN A 791 -15.89 -8.22 16.32
N ILE A 792 -15.66 -8.56 17.59
CA ILE A 792 -15.08 -7.66 18.57
C ILE A 792 -13.66 -8.16 18.88
N ASN A 793 -12.68 -7.24 18.81
CA ASN A 793 -11.28 -7.52 19.11
C ASN A 793 -10.80 -6.60 20.23
N ALA A 794 -10.37 -7.15 21.34
CA ALA A 794 -9.73 -6.42 22.41
C ALA A 794 -8.21 -6.46 22.23
N ARG A 795 -7.53 -5.32 22.47
CA ARG A 795 -6.08 -5.21 22.31
C ARG A 795 -5.44 -4.42 23.45
N LEU A 796 -4.25 -4.82 23.83
CA LEU A 796 -3.38 -4.15 24.79
C LEU A 796 -2.03 -3.90 24.14
N SER A 797 -1.50 -2.69 24.30
CA SER A 797 -0.16 -2.33 23.82
C SER A 797 0.60 -1.62 24.93
N VAL A 798 1.82 -2.08 25.20
CA VAL A 798 2.71 -1.57 26.21
C VAL A 798 4.03 -1.17 25.57
N GLU A 799 4.43 0.09 25.73
CA GLU A 799 5.72 0.63 25.26
C GLU A 799 6.60 0.93 26.48
N PHE A 800 7.92 0.68 26.32
CA PHE A 800 8.93 0.83 27.36
C PHE A 800 9.95 1.91 27.04
#